data_26f09a89624b0241354f290c434ab883
#
_entry.id   26f09a89624b0241354f290c434ab883
#
_cell.length_a   1.000
_cell.length_b   1.000
_cell.length_c   1.000
_cell.angle_alpha   90.00
_cell.angle_beta   90.00
_cell.angle_gamma   90.00
#
_symmetry.space_group_name_H-M   'P 1'
#
loop_
_entity.id
_entity.type
_entity.pdbx_description
1 polymer ?
#
loop_
_entity_poly.entity_id
_entity_poly.type
_entity_poly.pdbx_seq_one_letter_code
_entity_poly.pdbx_strand_id
1 'polypeptide(L)'
;SEEGTFRPQADLTLWEAQALMDRLAPDYNSRIVLTAENKNMAVSYELWVQLLETALKARRGEDSLYSYGIQTENAVVLDADGLCDMGRFTAAGIDLTPYAASRITFLEKDGEILALLTVEAASPVVKNIYCRQEKGALFLETGEGAAMLAYGKALDEGIYDVKLENGKVAEVTAAESVGGCTVKRVDGETLYLAERGELPWAEAARVYDAAGEEIAKADFTDLICGTDCGEFFEKDGEICAAVIRTPAVLERMRVLLKGAEQKTVTLSAENGFTLSNGTNEKHFLPEGKAVLTADLPWFSHGIVTATAETPIRVAFADGTAYQYEGTIELERRGADSLAVINELSLERYLLGVVPHEMPTSFGQTALEAQAITARSYAYNQFYANTYCAYGAHVTDTTASQVYLGYAENETAAQAVKATEGMCAVTKTGAVAQTYFYSTSCGFGAGSQEVWSKDGSFSGRGKSYLQAQTYGDFAPPQTEEEWLAFWQDWKKQGYDMNSPWYRWKVYFSCGQMTEILQKTLAESANCRIEGNQNDLGRLTGIAVTRRGQGGLAMELQLTFEKGMATVKTENAIRKVLSPTKRTLGEPIYLQRKGAEAMTGNAMLPSGFFAVKEMKNAEGKLTGVALYGGGNGHGVGLSQYGAKYLAEQGKTAAEIIACYFPGTKVEKVL
;
A
#
# COMPACT_ATOMS: atom_id res chain seq x y z
N SER A 1 23.24 6.38 -37.16
CA SER A 1 23.76 6.82 -38.49
C SER A 1 25.10 6.11 -38.75
N GLU A 2 25.49 5.96 -40.01
CA GLU A 2 26.82 5.45 -40.40
C GLU A 2 27.96 6.27 -39.81
N GLU A 3 27.71 7.53 -39.45
CA GLU A 3 28.66 8.45 -38.84
C GLU A 3 28.65 8.43 -37.32
N GLY A 4 27.87 7.56 -36.68
CA GLY A 4 27.74 7.42 -35.21
C GLY A 4 27.05 8.62 -34.52
N THR A 5 26.41 9.52 -35.28
CA THR A 5 25.70 10.69 -34.76
C THR A 5 24.19 10.43 -34.66
N PHE A 6 23.58 10.89 -33.56
CA PHE A 6 22.13 10.88 -33.39
C PHE A 6 21.51 12.08 -34.11
N ARG A 7 20.49 11.83 -34.97
CA ARG A 7 19.82 12.84 -35.77
C ARG A 7 18.33 12.86 -35.47
N PRO A 8 17.90 13.52 -34.37
CA PRO A 8 16.53 13.47 -33.89
C PRO A 8 15.49 14.08 -34.84
N GLN A 9 15.91 14.90 -35.78
CA GLN A 9 15.04 15.58 -36.75
C GLN A 9 14.99 14.90 -38.13
N ALA A 10 15.66 13.76 -38.30
CA ALA A 10 15.67 13.03 -39.57
C ALA A 10 14.71 11.84 -39.50
N ASP A 11 14.05 11.55 -40.63
CA ASP A 11 13.24 10.35 -40.78
C ASP A 11 14.06 9.07 -40.49
N LEU A 12 13.46 8.11 -39.79
CA LEU A 12 14.05 6.80 -39.56
C LEU A 12 14.01 6.01 -40.86
N THR A 13 15.17 5.61 -41.36
CA THR A 13 15.24 4.78 -42.58
C THR A 13 15.01 3.30 -42.25
N LEU A 14 14.60 2.50 -43.24
CA LEU A 14 14.37 1.06 -43.05
C LEU A 14 15.64 0.33 -42.59
N TRP A 15 16.81 0.78 -43.06
CA TRP A 15 18.10 0.26 -42.59
C TRP A 15 18.38 0.58 -41.12
N GLU A 16 18.10 1.82 -40.70
CA GLU A 16 18.28 2.25 -39.30
C GLU A 16 17.31 1.50 -38.36
N ALA A 17 16.06 1.35 -38.80
CA ALA A 17 15.05 0.57 -38.07
C ALA A 17 15.52 -0.89 -37.88
N GLN A 18 16.00 -1.54 -38.94
CA GLN A 18 16.53 -2.90 -38.86
C GLN A 18 17.73 -2.97 -37.90
N ALA A 19 18.69 -2.04 -38.01
CA ALA A 19 19.87 -2.01 -37.17
C ALA A 19 19.54 -1.80 -35.68
N LEU A 20 18.48 -1.02 -35.37
CA LEU A 20 17.98 -0.85 -34.01
C LEU A 20 17.35 -2.13 -33.47
N MET A 21 16.55 -2.81 -34.29
CA MET A 21 15.92 -4.08 -33.90
C MET A 21 16.92 -5.21 -33.70
N ASP A 22 17.94 -5.31 -34.56
CA ASP A 22 19.01 -6.30 -34.42
C ASP A 22 19.78 -6.13 -33.10
N ARG A 23 19.93 -4.90 -32.62
CA ARG A 23 20.51 -4.61 -31.30
C ARG A 23 19.57 -4.91 -30.14
N LEU A 24 18.28 -4.61 -30.32
CA LEU A 24 17.26 -4.81 -29.29
C LEU A 24 16.95 -6.28 -29.08
N ALA A 25 16.84 -7.04 -30.15
CA ALA A 25 16.54 -8.47 -30.18
C ALA A 25 17.39 -9.19 -31.23
N PRO A 26 18.65 -9.59 -30.90
CA PRO A 26 19.58 -10.18 -31.87
C PRO A 26 19.09 -11.44 -32.56
N ASP A 27 18.20 -12.19 -31.92
CA ASP A 27 17.62 -13.44 -32.46
C ASP A 27 16.31 -13.17 -33.24
N TYR A 28 15.87 -11.93 -33.33
CA TYR A 28 14.66 -11.55 -34.05
C TYR A 28 14.91 -11.37 -35.53
N ASN A 29 14.19 -12.13 -36.36
CA ASN A 29 14.19 -11.94 -37.81
C ASN A 29 12.94 -11.16 -38.24
N SER A 30 13.10 -9.91 -38.56
CA SER A 30 12.01 -9.02 -39.00
C SER A 30 11.37 -9.42 -40.34
N ARG A 31 11.97 -10.37 -41.07
CA ARG A 31 11.61 -10.70 -42.45
C ARG A 31 11.68 -9.54 -43.45
N ILE A 32 12.24 -8.41 -43.05
CA ILE A 32 12.47 -7.25 -43.91
C ILE A 32 13.71 -7.57 -44.75
N VAL A 33 13.54 -7.61 -46.06
CA VAL A 33 14.67 -7.77 -46.99
C VAL A 33 15.15 -6.36 -47.38
N LEU A 34 16.32 -5.98 -46.91
CA LEU A 34 16.96 -4.71 -47.30
C LEU A 34 17.57 -4.82 -48.68
N THR A 35 17.21 -3.91 -49.56
CA THR A 35 17.78 -3.80 -50.94
C THR A 35 18.44 -2.42 -51.09
N ALA A 36 19.23 -2.27 -52.15
CA ALA A 36 19.81 -0.96 -52.48
C ALA A 36 18.74 0.10 -52.74
N GLU A 37 17.55 -0.30 -53.15
CA GLU A 37 16.44 0.57 -53.49
C GLU A 37 15.62 0.99 -52.25
N ASN A 38 15.42 0.10 -51.30
CA ASN A 38 14.54 0.35 -50.12
C ASN A 38 15.26 0.74 -48.82
N LYS A 39 16.55 0.49 -48.70
CA LYS A 39 17.28 0.69 -47.41
C LYS A 39 17.19 2.12 -46.87
N ASN A 40 17.06 3.12 -47.78
CA ASN A 40 16.96 4.55 -47.40
C ASN A 40 15.51 5.05 -47.39
N MET A 41 14.50 4.20 -47.59
CA MET A 41 13.11 4.60 -47.47
C MET A 41 12.79 4.97 -46.02
N ALA A 42 12.05 6.06 -45.82
CA ALA A 42 11.53 6.44 -44.53
C ALA A 42 10.55 5.35 -44.04
N VAL A 43 10.71 4.94 -42.80
CA VAL A 43 9.77 4.06 -42.13
C VAL A 43 8.61 4.88 -41.61
N SER A 44 7.37 4.51 -41.97
CA SER A 44 6.20 5.12 -41.33
C SER A 44 6.21 4.81 -39.84
N TYR A 45 5.69 5.73 -39.05
CA TYR A 45 5.59 5.56 -37.60
C TYR A 45 4.84 4.30 -37.21
N GLU A 46 3.77 3.99 -37.91
CA GLU A 46 2.97 2.78 -37.73
C GLU A 46 3.78 1.50 -37.99
N LEU A 47 4.55 1.45 -39.07
CA LEU A 47 5.43 0.33 -39.35
C LEU A 47 6.53 0.19 -38.30
N TRP A 48 7.10 1.30 -37.84
CA TRP A 48 8.11 1.30 -36.78
C TRP A 48 7.58 0.70 -35.48
N VAL A 49 6.39 1.13 -35.03
CA VAL A 49 5.74 0.59 -33.83
C VAL A 49 5.49 -0.90 -33.93
N GLN A 50 4.97 -1.39 -35.07
CA GLN A 50 4.74 -2.82 -35.31
C GLN A 50 6.05 -3.63 -35.25
N LEU A 51 7.11 -3.13 -35.87
CA LEU A 51 8.42 -3.77 -35.84
C LEU A 51 9.02 -3.81 -34.43
N LEU A 52 8.96 -2.69 -33.73
CA LEU A 52 9.44 -2.56 -32.35
C LEU A 52 8.68 -3.50 -31.41
N GLU A 53 7.37 -3.51 -31.46
CA GLU A 53 6.52 -4.38 -30.65
C GLU A 53 6.85 -5.86 -30.90
N THR A 54 6.96 -6.25 -32.16
CA THR A 54 7.29 -7.63 -32.52
C THR A 54 8.69 -8.03 -32.05
N ALA A 55 9.67 -7.14 -32.17
CA ALA A 55 11.03 -7.38 -31.66
C ALA A 55 11.09 -7.49 -30.14
N LEU A 56 10.35 -6.65 -29.43
CA LEU A 56 10.24 -6.72 -27.97
C LEU A 56 9.55 -7.99 -27.48
N LYS A 57 8.47 -8.41 -28.14
CA LYS A 57 7.79 -9.68 -27.88
C LYS A 57 8.72 -10.89 -28.10
N ALA A 58 9.50 -10.88 -29.19
CA ALA A 58 10.47 -11.92 -29.45
C ALA A 58 11.56 -12.02 -28.37
N ARG A 59 11.94 -10.89 -27.76
CA ARG A 59 12.96 -10.84 -26.70
C ARG A 59 12.42 -11.21 -25.32
N ARG A 60 11.17 -10.81 -24.97
CA ARG A 60 10.64 -10.87 -23.59
C ARG A 60 9.29 -11.56 -23.42
N GLY A 61 8.64 -11.97 -24.49
CA GLY A 61 7.30 -12.58 -24.47
C GLY A 61 6.18 -11.58 -24.80
N GLU A 62 4.94 -12.02 -24.64
CA GLU A 62 3.76 -11.26 -25.11
C GLU A 62 3.56 -9.90 -24.47
N ASP A 63 3.96 -9.71 -23.21
CA ASP A 63 3.77 -8.46 -22.45
C ASP A 63 4.98 -7.51 -22.49
N SER A 64 5.78 -7.55 -23.53
CA SER A 64 7.06 -6.85 -23.57
C SER A 64 6.95 -5.32 -23.49
N LEU A 65 5.96 -4.70 -24.10
CA LEU A 65 5.74 -3.23 -24.02
C LEU A 65 5.33 -2.83 -22.60
N TYR A 66 4.40 -3.55 -22.00
CA TYR A 66 3.97 -3.34 -20.62
C TYR A 66 5.14 -3.40 -19.61
N SER A 67 6.09 -4.31 -19.83
CA SER A 67 7.29 -4.42 -18.97
C SER A 67 8.21 -3.18 -19.02
N TYR A 68 8.02 -2.29 -20.00
CA TYR A 68 8.68 -0.98 -20.10
C TYR A 68 7.78 0.17 -19.63
N GLY A 69 6.59 -0.12 -19.08
CA GLY A 69 5.60 0.87 -18.69
C GLY A 69 4.89 1.52 -19.88
N ILE A 70 4.91 0.88 -21.05
CA ILE A 70 4.19 1.35 -22.25
C ILE A 70 2.87 0.61 -22.33
N GLN A 71 1.77 1.34 -22.40
CA GLN A 71 0.41 0.82 -22.45
C GLN A 71 -0.26 1.21 -23.76
N THR A 72 -1.28 0.45 -24.16
CA THR A 72 -2.14 0.82 -25.28
C THR A 72 -3.42 1.40 -24.72
N GLU A 73 -3.73 2.64 -25.11
CA GLU A 73 -4.91 3.36 -24.67
C GLU A 73 -5.84 3.66 -25.85
N ASN A 74 -7.14 3.86 -25.51
CA ASN A 74 -8.17 4.22 -26.46
C ASN A 74 -9.00 5.38 -25.90
N ALA A 75 -9.02 6.53 -26.59
CA ALA A 75 -9.71 7.71 -26.09
C ALA A 75 -10.30 8.56 -27.21
N VAL A 76 -11.29 9.39 -26.88
CA VAL A 76 -11.84 10.42 -27.76
C VAL A 76 -11.08 11.73 -27.52
N VAL A 77 -10.44 12.28 -28.55
CA VAL A 77 -9.76 13.58 -28.48
C VAL A 77 -10.82 14.68 -28.35
N LEU A 78 -10.74 15.47 -27.31
CA LEU A 78 -11.67 16.56 -27.00
C LEU A 78 -11.11 17.94 -27.43
N ASP A 79 -9.78 18.12 -27.31
CA ASP A 79 -9.10 19.33 -27.78
C ASP A 79 -7.73 19.04 -28.41
N ALA A 80 -7.15 20.07 -29.04
CA ALA A 80 -5.84 19.97 -29.66
C ALA A 80 -4.67 19.92 -28.67
N ASP A 81 -4.90 20.34 -27.43
CA ASP A 81 -3.88 20.41 -26.37
C ASP A 81 -3.76 19.09 -25.58
N GLY A 82 -4.35 18.03 -26.11
CA GLY A 82 -4.23 16.66 -25.56
C GLY A 82 -5.28 16.30 -24.52
N LEU A 83 -6.34 17.09 -24.35
CA LEU A 83 -7.48 16.67 -23.53
C LEU A 83 -8.26 15.59 -24.28
N CYS A 84 -8.35 14.43 -23.67
CA CYS A 84 -9.15 13.31 -24.11
C CYS A 84 -10.22 12.99 -23.08
N ASP A 85 -11.20 12.18 -23.48
CA ASP A 85 -12.27 11.77 -22.56
C ASP A 85 -11.76 10.94 -21.35
N MET A 86 -10.57 10.35 -21.43
CA MET A 86 -9.93 9.59 -20.36
C MET A 86 -9.00 10.44 -19.47
N GLY A 87 -8.76 11.70 -19.82
CA GLY A 87 -7.86 12.61 -19.12
C GLY A 87 -6.99 13.43 -20.08
N ARG A 88 -5.97 14.07 -19.55
CA ARG A 88 -5.05 14.89 -20.36
C ARG A 88 -3.75 14.14 -20.64
N PHE A 89 -3.36 14.09 -21.91
CA PHE A 89 -2.12 13.49 -22.37
C PHE A 89 -1.23 14.55 -23.00
N THR A 90 0.07 14.44 -22.82
CA THR A 90 1.04 15.20 -23.60
C THR A 90 1.29 14.48 -24.91
N ALA A 91 1.44 15.24 -26.00
CA ALA A 91 1.63 14.68 -27.34
C ALA A 91 2.87 15.29 -27.98
N ALA A 92 4.06 15.01 -27.43
CA ALA A 92 5.31 15.58 -27.93
C ALA A 92 5.58 15.16 -29.39
N GLY A 93 5.48 16.14 -30.30
CA GLY A 93 5.69 15.93 -31.72
C GLY A 93 4.53 15.36 -32.52
N ILE A 94 3.37 15.15 -31.90
CA ILE A 94 2.13 14.70 -32.57
C ILE A 94 1.11 15.84 -32.53
N ASP A 95 0.67 16.30 -33.69
CA ASP A 95 -0.43 17.28 -33.81
C ASP A 95 -1.77 16.55 -33.66
N LEU A 96 -2.50 16.82 -32.56
CA LEU A 96 -3.82 16.26 -32.32
C LEU A 96 -4.97 17.04 -32.95
N THR A 97 -4.72 18.23 -33.50
CA THR A 97 -5.74 19.08 -34.13
C THR A 97 -6.59 18.35 -35.18
N PRO A 98 -6.03 17.52 -36.09
CA PRO A 98 -6.82 16.79 -37.09
C PRO A 98 -7.72 15.70 -36.50
N TYR A 99 -7.48 15.31 -35.26
CA TYR A 99 -8.17 14.19 -34.60
C TYR A 99 -9.23 14.63 -33.58
N ALA A 100 -9.43 15.95 -33.45
CA ALA A 100 -10.48 16.47 -32.55
C ALA A 100 -11.85 15.83 -32.86
N ALA A 101 -12.57 15.39 -31.83
CA ALA A 101 -13.79 14.62 -31.90
C ALA A 101 -13.68 13.25 -32.65
N SER A 102 -12.48 12.69 -32.69
CA SER A 102 -12.23 11.33 -33.18
C SER A 102 -11.80 10.42 -32.03
N ARG A 103 -12.09 9.14 -32.15
CA ARG A 103 -11.55 8.11 -31.26
C ARG A 103 -10.20 7.67 -31.80
N ILE A 104 -9.19 7.70 -30.95
CA ILE A 104 -7.84 7.26 -31.26
C ILE A 104 -7.42 6.09 -30.38
N THR A 105 -6.64 5.17 -30.93
CA THR A 105 -5.89 4.19 -30.16
C THR A 105 -4.41 4.57 -30.25
N PHE A 106 -3.72 4.57 -29.13
CA PHE A 106 -2.34 5.06 -29.07
C PHE A 106 -1.51 4.29 -28.04
N LEU A 107 -0.20 4.37 -28.19
CA LEU A 107 0.74 3.94 -27.14
C LEU A 107 1.00 5.12 -26.21
N GLU A 108 0.96 4.82 -24.92
CA GLU A 108 1.14 5.81 -23.85
C GLU A 108 2.21 5.34 -22.87
N LYS A 109 2.94 6.31 -22.30
CA LYS A 109 3.80 6.09 -21.13
C LYS A 109 3.85 7.36 -20.29
N ASP A 110 3.59 7.21 -18.99
CA ASP A 110 3.66 8.30 -18.00
C ASP A 110 2.84 9.55 -18.41
N GLY A 111 1.68 9.36 -19.08
CA GLY A 111 0.81 10.44 -19.58
C GLY A 111 1.26 11.06 -20.92
N GLU A 112 2.24 10.49 -21.61
CA GLU A 112 2.70 10.95 -22.91
C GLU A 112 2.26 10.02 -24.03
N ILE A 113 1.60 10.56 -25.09
CA ILE A 113 1.28 9.82 -26.31
C ILE A 113 2.58 9.61 -27.10
N LEU A 114 3.00 8.36 -27.16
CA LEU A 114 4.21 7.97 -27.91
C LEU A 114 3.93 7.71 -29.39
N ALA A 115 2.73 7.16 -29.68
CA ALA A 115 2.34 6.73 -31.03
C ALA A 115 0.83 6.66 -31.21
N LEU A 116 0.31 7.13 -32.34
CA LEU A 116 -1.05 6.83 -32.78
C LEU A 116 -1.07 5.50 -33.54
N LEU A 117 -1.93 4.58 -33.14
CA LEU A 117 -2.07 3.27 -33.78
C LEU A 117 -3.24 3.24 -34.74
N THR A 118 -4.40 3.73 -34.33
CA THR A 118 -5.60 3.83 -35.19
C THR A 118 -6.36 5.10 -34.91
N VAL A 119 -7.13 5.55 -35.90
CA VAL A 119 -8.02 6.70 -35.82
C VAL A 119 -9.38 6.30 -36.39
N GLU A 120 -10.42 6.43 -35.57
CA GLU A 120 -11.80 6.22 -35.98
C GLU A 120 -12.53 7.57 -36.05
N ALA A 121 -12.82 8.02 -37.25
CA ALA A 121 -13.43 9.34 -37.50
C ALA A 121 -14.95 9.36 -37.39
N ALA A 122 -15.62 8.22 -37.15
CA ALA A 122 -17.08 8.12 -37.16
C ALA A 122 -17.66 8.38 -35.78
N SER A 123 -18.42 9.46 -35.62
CA SER A 123 -19.37 9.75 -34.53
C SER A 123 -19.06 9.09 -33.15
N PRO A 124 -17.91 9.41 -32.51
CA PRO A 124 -17.54 8.77 -31.25
C PRO A 124 -18.53 9.13 -30.15
N VAL A 125 -18.73 8.19 -29.22
CA VAL A 125 -19.48 8.41 -27.99
C VAL A 125 -18.52 8.56 -26.84
N VAL A 126 -18.54 9.70 -26.16
CA VAL A 126 -17.87 9.94 -24.88
C VAL A 126 -18.77 9.34 -23.80
N LYS A 127 -18.37 8.21 -23.21
CA LYS A 127 -19.20 7.47 -22.25
C LYS A 127 -18.98 7.98 -20.83
N ASN A 128 -20.09 7.99 -20.05
CA ASN A 128 -20.13 8.21 -18.61
C ASN A 128 -19.38 9.48 -18.18
N ILE A 129 -19.44 10.53 -18.99
CA ILE A 129 -18.77 11.80 -18.75
C ILE A 129 -19.63 12.71 -17.84
N TYR A 130 -18.99 13.36 -16.88
CA TYR A 130 -19.64 14.37 -16.08
C TYR A 130 -19.90 15.62 -16.92
N CYS A 131 -21.16 16.03 -16.98
CA CYS A 131 -21.59 17.19 -17.75
C CYS A 131 -22.20 18.25 -16.85
N ARG A 132 -21.82 19.51 -17.09
CA ARG A 132 -22.51 20.70 -16.56
C ARG A 132 -22.74 21.71 -17.68
N GLN A 133 -23.72 22.56 -17.49
CA GLN A 133 -24.06 23.57 -18.49
C GLN A 133 -23.96 24.98 -17.91
N GLU A 134 -23.29 25.86 -18.62
CA GLU A 134 -23.18 27.28 -18.26
C GLU A 134 -23.34 28.18 -19.50
N LYS A 135 -24.25 29.14 -19.44
CA LYS A 135 -24.49 30.17 -20.50
C LYS A 135 -24.69 29.58 -21.90
N GLY A 136 -25.32 28.38 -22.00
CA GLY A 136 -25.60 27.71 -23.27
C GLY A 136 -24.44 26.89 -23.84
N ALA A 137 -23.34 26.76 -23.10
CA ALA A 137 -22.26 25.84 -23.38
C ALA A 137 -22.38 24.60 -22.49
N LEU A 138 -22.10 23.43 -23.07
CA LEU A 138 -21.98 22.16 -22.38
C LEU A 138 -20.49 21.93 -22.07
N PHE A 139 -20.16 21.67 -20.82
CA PHE A 139 -18.84 21.29 -20.37
C PHE A 139 -18.80 19.79 -20.13
N LEU A 140 -17.88 19.11 -20.79
CA LEU A 140 -17.54 17.71 -20.58
C LEU A 140 -16.33 17.67 -19.65
N GLU A 141 -16.56 17.32 -18.40
CA GLU A 141 -15.53 17.31 -17.35
C GLU A 141 -14.80 15.96 -17.36
N THR A 142 -13.53 15.94 -17.64
CA THR A 142 -12.73 14.72 -17.61
C THR A 142 -12.09 14.44 -16.24
N GLY A 143 -12.14 15.45 -15.35
CA GLY A 143 -11.41 15.48 -14.08
C GLY A 143 -9.97 15.97 -14.20
N GLU A 144 -9.47 16.19 -15.42
CA GLU A 144 -8.15 16.78 -15.70
C GLU A 144 -8.28 18.01 -16.63
N GLY A 145 -9.51 18.45 -16.83
CA GLY A 145 -9.91 19.58 -17.62
C GLY A 145 -11.31 19.42 -18.18
N ALA A 146 -11.82 20.46 -18.82
CA ALA A 146 -13.16 20.48 -19.41
C ALA A 146 -13.09 20.83 -20.90
N ALA A 147 -13.83 20.09 -21.72
CA ALA A 147 -14.11 20.47 -23.09
C ALA A 147 -15.42 21.24 -23.18
N MET A 148 -15.40 22.42 -23.79
CA MET A 148 -16.56 23.28 -23.96
C MET A 148 -17.17 23.11 -25.36
N LEU A 149 -18.42 22.66 -25.42
CA LEU A 149 -19.15 22.44 -26.66
C LEU A 149 -20.45 23.25 -26.69
N ALA A 150 -20.84 23.72 -27.88
CA ALA A 150 -22.13 24.38 -28.06
C ALA A 150 -23.28 23.37 -27.94
N TYR A 151 -24.27 23.65 -27.06
CA TYR A 151 -25.44 22.81 -26.89
C TYR A 151 -26.68 23.64 -26.56
N GLY A 152 -27.67 23.59 -27.43
CA GLY A 152 -28.83 24.50 -27.39
C GLY A 152 -30.04 24.01 -26.57
N LYS A 153 -29.97 22.83 -25.93
CA LYS A 153 -31.02 22.31 -25.06
C LYS A 153 -30.57 22.46 -23.60
N ALA A 154 -31.54 22.63 -22.69
CA ALA A 154 -31.23 22.62 -21.25
C ALA A 154 -30.79 21.22 -20.81
N LEU A 155 -29.79 21.15 -19.93
CA LEU A 155 -29.24 19.93 -19.37
C LEU A 155 -28.99 20.16 -17.90
N ASP A 156 -29.45 19.24 -17.06
CA ASP A 156 -29.07 19.22 -15.64
C ASP A 156 -27.64 18.69 -15.48
N GLU A 157 -26.99 19.06 -14.38
CA GLU A 157 -25.69 18.53 -14.03
C GLU A 157 -25.79 17.02 -13.70
N GLY A 158 -24.88 16.21 -14.26
CA GLY A 158 -24.92 14.76 -14.08
C GLY A 158 -23.98 14.00 -15.00
N ILE A 159 -24.22 12.69 -15.07
CA ILE A 159 -23.44 11.75 -15.89
C ILE A 159 -24.19 11.43 -17.18
N TYR A 160 -23.47 11.52 -18.29
CA TYR A 160 -24.06 11.37 -19.64
C TYR A 160 -23.14 10.58 -20.58
N ASP A 161 -23.76 9.92 -21.56
CA ASP A 161 -23.12 9.57 -22.81
C ASP A 161 -23.34 10.68 -23.81
N VAL A 162 -22.27 11.20 -24.40
CA VAL A 162 -22.30 12.31 -25.35
C VAL A 162 -21.80 11.82 -26.71
N LYS A 163 -22.68 11.74 -27.70
CA LYS A 163 -22.33 11.41 -29.08
C LYS A 163 -21.90 12.67 -29.81
N LEU A 164 -20.73 12.62 -30.44
CA LEU A 164 -20.18 13.71 -31.23
C LEU A 164 -20.31 13.41 -32.71
N GLU A 165 -20.70 14.40 -33.51
CA GLU A 165 -20.71 14.34 -34.97
C GLU A 165 -20.11 15.63 -35.53
N ASN A 166 -19.04 15.50 -36.30
CA ASN A 166 -18.30 16.67 -36.87
C ASN A 166 -17.92 17.70 -35.78
N GLY A 167 -17.45 17.28 -34.63
CA GLY A 167 -17.06 18.14 -33.51
C GLY A 167 -18.22 18.82 -32.76
N LYS A 168 -19.48 18.42 -33.00
CA LYS A 168 -20.65 18.95 -32.32
C LYS A 168 -21.38 17.86 -31.55
N VAL A 169 -22.08 18.25 -30.51
CA VAL A 169 -22.95 17.36 -29.75
C VAL A 169 -24.18 16.99 -30.63
N ALA A 170 -24.27 15.72 -30.99
CA ALA A 170 -25.39 15.17 -31.76
C ALA A 170 -26.49 14.62 -30.84
N GLU A 171 -26.10 13.88 -29.80
CA GLU A 171 -27.02 13.24 -28.88
C GLU A 171 -26.44 13.22 -27.47
N VAL A 172 -27.28 13.28 -26.45
CA VAL A 172 -26.90 13.21 -25.03
C VAL A 172 -27.89 12.27 -24.35
N THR A 173 -27.37 11.22 -23.71
CA THR A 173 -28.15 10.22 -22.98
C THR A 173 -27.74 10.22 -21.51
N ALA A 174 -28.70 10.47 -20.59
CA ALA A 174 -28.43 10.52 -19.15
C ALA A 174 -28.23 9.12 -18.56
N ALA A 175 -27.33 9.01 -17.59
CA ALA A 175 -27.34 7.90 -16.64
C ALA A 175 -28.39 8.15 -15.55
N GLU A 176 -28.91 7.09 -14.95
CA GLU A 176 -29.88 7.20 -13.85
C GLU A 176 -29.12 7.40 -12.52
N SER A 177 -29.44 8.48 -11.81
CA SER A 177 -28.91 8.66 -10.45
C SER A 177 -29.64 7.73 -9.49
N VAL A 178 -28.87 6.94 -8.74
CA VAL A 178 -29.39 6.12 -7.63
C VAL A 178 -29.30 6.84 -6.29
N GLY A 179 -28.83 8.10 -6.30
CA GLY A 179 -28.70 8.96 -5.13
C GLY A 179 -27.44 8.73 -4.31
N GLY A 180 -27.41 9.33 -3.14
CA GLY A 180 -26.39 9.11 -2.12
C GLY A 180 -26.62 7.79 -1.41
N CYS A 181 -25.56 6.98 -1.31
CA CYS A 181 -25.58 5.69 -0.64
C CYS A 181 -24.33 5.50 0.18
N THR A 182 -24.43 4.67 1.24
CA THR A 182 -23.27 4.34 2.09
C THR A 182 -22.41 3.26 1.42
N VAL A 183 -21.15 3.56 1.15
CA VAL A 183 -20.18 2.60 0.61
C VAL A 183 -19.82 1.60 1.69
N LYS A 184 -20.13 0.33 1.50
CA LYS A 184 -19.72 -0.75 2.42
C LYS A 184 -18.42 -1.42 1.97
N ARG A 185 -18.24 -1.61 0.68
CA ARG A 185 -17.06 -2.22 0.08
C ARG A 185 -16.91 -1.75 -1.37
N VAL A 186 -15.67 -1.62 -1.81
CA VAL A 186 -15.35 -1.31 -3.20
C VAL A 186 -14.08 -2.02 -3.62
N ASP A 187 -14.11 -2.60 -4.82
CA ASP A 187 -12.94 -3.16 -5.49
C ASP A 187 -13.01 -2.86 -6.99
N GLY A 188 -12.05 -3.38 -7.77
CA GLY A 188 -12.00 -3.13 -9.21
C GLY A 188 -13.11 -3.79 -10.03
N GLU A 189 -13.91 -4.69 -9.45
CA GLU A 189 -14.96 -5.43 -10.12
C GLU A 189 -16.37 -5.02 -9.65
N THR A 190 -16.52 -4.76 -8.34
CA THR A 190 -17.82 -4.51 -7.72
C THR A 190 -17.80 -3.38 -6.68
N LEU A 191 -18.97 -2.80 -6.47
CA LEU A 191 -19.27 -1.84 -5.43
C LEU A 191 -20.43 -2.37 -4.58
N TYR A 192 -20.28 -2.41 -3.26
CA TYR A 192 -21.36 -2.74 -2.34
C TYR A 192 -21.88 -1.48 -1.66
N LEU A 193 -23.12 -1.14 -1.95
CA LEU A 193 -23.84 -0.02 -1.34
C LEU A 193 -24.84 -0.57 -0.29
N ALA A 194 -24.88 0.03 0.89
CA ALA A 194 -25.72 -0.45 1.98
C ALA A 194 -27.20 -0.53 1.58
N GLU A 195 -27.67 0.41 0.77
CA GLU A 195 -29.07 0.60 0.36
C GLU A 195 -29.44 -0.20 -0.88
N ARG A 196 -28.45 -0.68 -1.65
CA ARG A 196 -28.65 -1.31 -2.96
C ARG A 196 -28.07 -2.72 -3.08
N GLY A 197 -27.15 -3.09 -2.18
CA GLY A 197 -26.39 -4.33 -2.26
C GLY A 197 -25.18 -4.24 -3.18
N GLU A 198 -24.73 -5.36 -3.69
CA GLU A 198 -23.57 -5.47 -4.58
C GLU A 198 -23.97 -5.20 -6.04
N LEU A 199 -23.23 -4.30 -6.69
CA LEU A 199 -23.42 -3.91 -8.09
C LEU A 199 -22.07 -3.97 -8.81
N PRO A 200 -22.01 -4.47 -10.06
CA PRO A 200 -20.79 -4.46 -10.84
C PRO A 200 -20.46 -3.05 -11.36
N TRP A 201 -19.17 -2.80 -11.61
CA TRP A 201 -18.74 -1.62 -12.38
C TRP A 201 -18.93 -1.86 -13.87
N ALA A 202 -19.46 -0.85 -14.58
CA ALA A 202 -19.45 -0.83 -16.03
C ALA A 202 -18.02 -0.75 -16.59
N GLU A 203 -17.77 -1.29 -17.79
CA GLU A 203 -16.45 -1.31 -18.44
C GLU A 203 -15.76 0.08 -18.51
N ALA A 204 -16.52 1.13 -18.75
CA ALA A 204 -16.03 2.51 -18.82
C ALA A 204 -16.49 3.35 -17.62
N ALA A 205 -16.58 2.75 -16.44
CA ALA A 205 -16.98 3.46 -15.23
C ALA A 205 -15.98 4.55 -14.85
N ARG A 206 -16.48 5.64 -14.27
CA ARG A 206 -15.66 6.79 -13.86
C ARG A 206 -15.96 7.20 -12.42
N VAL A 207 -14.94 7.66 -11.73
CA VAL A 207 -15.09 8.28 -10.42
C VAL A 207 -14.60 9.72 -10.50
N TYR A 208 -15.41 10.64 -9.97
CA TYR A 208 -15.13 12.08 -9.93
C TYR A 208 -15.12 12.57 -8.50
N ASP A 209 -14.22 13.50 -8.19
CA ASP A 209 -14.28 14.31 -6.97
C ASP A 209 -14.83 15.70 -7.33
N ALA A 210 -16.03 15.98 -6.87
CA ALA A 210 -16.75 17.24 -6.98
C ALA A 210 -16.96 17.90 -5.61
N ALA A 211 -16.24 17.47 -4.57
CA ALA A 211 -16.33 18.05 -3.24
C ALA A 211 -15.64 19.44 -3.15
N GLY A 212 -14.77 19.78 -4.10
CA GLY A 212 -14.09 21.06 -4.22
C GLY A 212 -14.75 22.04 -5.19
N GLU A 213 -14.02 23.09 -5.57
CA GLU A 213 -14.48 24.09 -6.56
C GLU A 213 -14.36 23.57 -8.00
N GLU A 214 -13.46 22.64 -8.25
CA GLU A 214 -13.20 22.03 -9.56
C GLU A 214 -13.53 20.54 -9.51
N ILE A 215 -13.96 19.99 -10.64
CA ILE A 215 -14.19 18.57 -10.81
C ILE A 215 -12.83 17.90 -11.07
N ALA A 216 -12.42 17.00 -10.18
CA ALA A 216 -11.19 16.23 -10.32
C ALA A 216 -11.49 14.77 -10.65
N LYS A 217 -10.53 14.11 -11.31
CA LYS A 217 -10.54 12.66 -11.48
C LYS A 217 -10.24 12.00 -10.14
N ALA A 218 -10.99 10.95 -9.81
CA ALA A 218 -10.79 10.12 -8.63
C ALA A 218 -10.75 8.64 -9.03
N ASP A 219 -10.28 7.81 -8.11
CA ASP A 219 -10.30 6.36 -8.24
C ASP A 219 -11.37 5.75 -7.34
N PHE A 220 -11.73 4.49 -7.58
CA PHE A 220 -12.68 3.77 -6.72
C PHE A 220 -12.18 3.67 -5.27
N THR A 221 -10.86 3.70 -5.03
CA THR A 221 -10.27 3.73 -3.67
C THR A 221 -10.54 5.02 -2.89
N ASP A 222 -10.92 6.11 -3.59
CA ASP A 222 -11.32 7.39 -2.97
C ASP A 222 -12.75 7.35 -2.44
N LEU A 223 -13.52 6.32 -2.79
CA LEU A 223 -14.84 6.03 -2.23
C LEU A 223 -14.65 5.35 -0.87
N ILE A 224 -14.53 6.14 0.19
CA ILE A 224 -14.17 5.68 1.53
C ILE A 224 -15.27 4.78 2.11
N CYS A 225 -14.90 3.56 2.51
CA CYS A 225 -15.84 2.62 3.13
C CYS A 225 -16.46 3.16 4.42
N GLY A 226 -17.76 2.94 4.62
CA GLY A 226 -18.51 3.43 5.78
C GLY A 226 -18.97 4.88 5.66
N THR A 227 -18.80 5.55 4.49
CA THR A 227 -19.26 6.92 4.25
C THR A 227 -20.34 6.99 3.18
N ASP A 228 -21.13 8.07 3.18
CA ASP A 228 -22.20 8.40 2.24
C ASP A 228 -21.87 9.64 1.39
N CYS A 229 -20.59 9.91 1.19
CA CYS A 229 -20.09 11.11 0.50
C CYS A 229 -20.34 11.11 -1.02
N GLY A 230 -20.69 9.94 -1.59
CA GLY A 230 -20.82 9.74 -3.03
C GLY A 230 -22.26 9.73 -3.51
N GLU A 231 -22.48 10.24 -4.72
CA GLU A 231 -23.66 10.01 -5.55
C GLU A 231 -23.31 9.01 -6.66
N PHE A 232 -24.15 8.02 -6.89
CA PHE A 232 -23.87 6.93 -7.81
C PHE A 232 -24.83 6.95 -8.99
N PHE A 233 -24.34 6.52 -10.16
CA PHE A 233 -25.07 6.52 -11.41
C PHE A 233 -25.03 5.13 -12.04
N GLU A 234 -26.21 4.67 -12.50
CA GLU A 234 -26.43 3.32 -13.01
C GLU A 234 -26.88 3.35 -14.47
N LYS A 235 -26.45 2.35 -15.23
CA LYS A 235 -26.98 1.97 -16.54
C LYS A 235 -27.05 0.45 -16.63
N ASP A 236 -28.16 -0.08 -17.06
CA ASP A 236 -28.34 -1.53 -17.31
C ASP A 236 -27.98 -2.45 -16.14
N GLY A 237 -28.10 -1.96 -14.89
CA GLY A 237 -27.78 -2.71 -13.68
C GLY A 237 -26.29 -2.66 -13.26
N GLU A 238 -25.50 -1.81 -13.90
CA GLU A 238 -24.09 -1.60 -13.59
C GLU A 238 -23.83 -0.15 -13.16
N ILE A 239 -22.92 0.06 -12.23
CA ILE A 239 -22.50 1.42 -11.83
C ILE A 239 -21.58 1.98 -12.92
N CYS A 240 -22.06 2.98 -13.62
CA CYS A 240 -21.33 3.64 -14.70
C CYS A 240 -20.52 4.86 -14.23
N ALA A 241 -20.88 5.47 -13.10
CA ALA A 241 -20.10 6.53 -12.48
C ALA A 241 -20.40 6.66 -10.97
N ALA A 242 -19.43 7.22 -10.25
CA ALA A 242 -19.58 7.74 -8.90
C ALA A 242 -19.04 9.16 -8.82
N VAL A 243 -19.72 10.02 -8.08
CA VAL A 243 -19.33 11.43 -7.88
C VAL A 243 -19.25 11.71 -6.40
N ILE A 244 -18.07 11.97 -5.88
CA ILE A 244 -17.85 12.38 -4.49
C ILE A 244 -18.35 13.83 -4.36
N ARG A 245 -19.39 14.02 -3.57
CA ARG A 245 -20.06 15.34 -3.41
C ARG A 245 -19.59 16.10 -2.19
N THR A 246 -19.13 15.40 -1.18
CA THR A 246 -18.66 15.99 0.09
C THR A 246 -17.40 15.30 0.56
N PRO A 247 -16.47 16.00 1.23
CA PRO A 247 -15.32 15.34 1.84
C PRO A 247 -15.76 14.31 2.88
N ALA A 248 -15.13 13.14 2.86
CA ALA A 248 -15.33 12.13 3.89
C ALA A 248 -14.84 12.65 5.26
N VAL A 249 -15.57 12.34 6.33
CA VAL A 249 -15.21 12.68 7.70
C VAL A 249 -14.99 11.41 8.50
N LEU A 250 -13.87 11.33 9.19
CA LEU A 250 -13.56 10.18 10.05
C LEU A 250 -14.36 10.25 11.35
N GLU A 251 -15.49 9.59 11.39
CA GLU A 251 -16.29 9.37 12.61
C GLU A 251 -16.12 7.95 13.14
N ARG A 252 -16.04 6.98 12.25
CA ARG A 252 -16.02 5.55 12.56
C ARG A 252 -14.86 4.85 11.86
N MET A 253 -14.25 3.90 12.56
CA MET A 253 -13.26 2.99 11.99
C MET A 253 -13.92 1.66 11.65
N ARG A 254 -13.45 1.06 10.57
CA ARG A 254 -13.84 -0.28 10.09
C ARG A 254 -12.60 -1.17 10.11
N VAL A 255 -12.62 -2.19 10.94
CA VAL A 255 -11.47 -3.06 11.25
C VAL A 255 -11.72 -4.46 10.73
N LEU A 256 -10.90 -4.94 9.81
CA LEU A 256 -10.92 -6.34 9.36
C LEU A 256 -10.30 -7.23 10.43
N LEU A 257 -11.11 -8.05 11.06
CA LEU A 257 -10.69 -8.94 12.14
C LEU A 257 -9.92 -10.15 11.61
N LYS A 258 -8.85 -10.54 12.31
CA LYS A 258 -7.87 -11.59 11.94
C LYS A 258 -7.04 -11.22 10.68
N GLY A 259 -7.25 -10.04 10.11
CA GLY A 259 -6.56 -9.58 8.90
C GLY A 259 -6.80 -10.47 7.67
N ALA A 260 -7.79 -11.36 7.71
CA ALA A 260 -8.10 -12.35 6.68
C ALA A 260 -9.52 -12.92 6.84
N GLU A 261 -9.96 -13.63 5.81
CA GLU A 261 -11.25 -14.32 5.80
C GLU A 261 -11.30 -15.50 6.77
N GLN A 262 -12.50 -15.79 7.30
CA GLN A 262 -12.75 -16.78 8.32
C GLN A 262 -13.75 -17.83 7.83
N LYS A 263 -13.52 -19.12 8.11
CA LYS A 263 -14.46 -20.20 7.74
C LYS A 263 -15.65 -20.28 8.66
N THR A 264 -15.43 -20.05 9.95
CA THR A 264 -16.47 -20.15 10.98
C THR A 264 -16.25 -19.06 12.02
N VAL A 265 -17.33 -18.39 12.38
CA VAL A 265 -17.34 -17.35 13.43
C VAL A 265 -18.47 -17.63 14.39
N THR A 266 -18.21 -17.55 15.69
CA THR A 266 -19.24 -17.70 16.72
C THR A 266 -19.41 -16.38 17.46
N LEU A 267 -20.64 -15.88 17.50
CA LEU A 267 -21.01 -14.64 18.19
C LEU A 267 -21.79 -14.95 19.47
N SER A 268 -21.54 -14.19 20.52
CA SER A 268 -22.34 -14.17 21.75
C SER A 268 -22.17 -12.81 22.46
N ALA A 269 -23.12 -12.43 23.29
CA ALA A 269 -23.00 -11.24 24.15
C ALA A 269 -23.66 -11.51 25.52
N GLU A 270 -23.18 -10.83 26.56
CA GLU A 270 -23.62 -11.02 27.94
C GLU A 270 -25.13 -10.79 28.09
N ASN A 271 -25.65 -9.69 27.57
CA ASN A 271 -27.07 -9.32 27.61
C ASN A 271 -27.84 -9.74 26.38
N GLY A 272 -27.25 -10.61 25.52
CA GLY A 272 -27.82 -10.98 24.24
C GLY A 272 -27.45 -10.03 23.13
N PHE A 273 -27.84 -10.35 21.88
CA PHE A 273 -27.53 -9.56 20.71
C PHE A 273 -28.58 -9.78 19.62
N THR A 274 -28.63 -8.87 18.67
CA THR A 274 -29.49 -8.97 17.49
C THR A 274 -28.63 -9.23 16.26
N LEU A 275 -29.02 -10.24 15.47
CA LEU A 275 -28.47 -10.53 14.16
C LEU A 275 -29.48 -10.08 13.11
N SER A 276 -29.03 -9.29 12.10
CA SER A 276 -29.87 -8.80 11.02
C SER A 276 -29.16 -8.93 9.67
N ASN A 277 -29.91 -9.23 8.59
CA ASN A 277 -29.42 -9.16 7.23
C ASN A 277 -30.19 -8.13 6.39
N GLY A 278 -30.77 -7.12 7.06
CA GLY A 278 -31.60 -6.09 6.42
C GLY A 278 -33.04 -6.50 6.14
N THR A 279 -33.30 -7.81 5.93
CA THR A 279 -34.66 -8.35 5.69
C THR A 279 -35.20 -9.12 6.89
N ASN A 280 -34.34 -9.88 7.54
CA ASN A 280 -34.69 -10.72 8.67
C ASN A 280 -33.86 -10.34 9.89
N GLU A 281 -34.51 -10.42 11.07
CA GLU A 281 -33.84 -10.19 12.35
C GLU A 281 -34.04 -11.39 13.28
N LYS A 282 -33.03 -11.67 14.10
CA LYS A 282 -33.08 -12.68 15.14
C LYS A 282 -32.41 -12.14 16.41
N HIS A 283 -33.19 -12.14 17.48
CA HIS A 283 -32.70 -11.79 18.81
C HIS A 283 -32.20 -13.03 19.54
N PHE A 284 -30.99 -12.96 20.04
CA PHE A 284 -30.37 -13.97 20.89
C PHE A 284 -30.42 -13.47 22.33
N LEU A 285 -30.96 -14.34 23.22
CA LEU A 285 -31.00 -14.07 24.67
C LEU A 285 -29.58 -14.12 25.28
N PRO A 286 -29.39 -13.63 26.48
CA PRO A 286 -28.14 -13.80 27.23
C PRO A 286 -27.63 -15.26 27.16
N GLU A 287 -26.31 -15.42 26.99
CA GLU A 287 -25.59 -16.69 26.75
C GLU A 287 -25.94 -17.42 25.42
N GLY A 288 -26.90 -16.89 24.64
CA GLY A 288 -27.21 -17.39 23.29
C GLY A 288 -26.03 -17.23 22.35
N LYS A 289 -25.84 -18.19 21.44
CA LYS A 289 -24.74 -18.21 20.48
C LYS A 289 -25.27 -18.33 19.05
N ALA A 290 -24.64 -17.58 18.14
CA ALA A 290 -24.79 -17.77 16.69
C ALA A 290 -23.47 -18.33 16.13
N VAL A 291 -23.52 -19.51 15.53
CA VAL A 291 -22.42 -20.06 14.75
C VAL A 291 -22.69 -19.75 13.30
N LEU A 292 -21.79 -19.00 12.67
CA LEU A 292 -21.97 -18.46 11.33
C LEU A 292 -20.90 -19.05 10.39
N THR A 293 -21.37 -19.56 9.25
CA THR A 293 -20.60 -20.09 8.13
C THR A 293 -21.18 -19.54 6.83
N ALA A 294 -20.39 -19.47 5.78
CA ALA A 294 -20.77 -18.80 4.51
C ALA A 294 -21.94 -19.46 3.78
N ASP A 295 -22.23 -20.74 4.06
CA ASP A 295 -23.33 -21.50 3.46
C ASP A 295 -24.72 -21.22 4.08
N LEU A 296 -24.76 -20.46 5.18
CA LEU A 296 -26.03 -20.16 5.85
C LEU A 296 -26.91 -19.21 5.02
N PRO A 297 -28.24 -19.40 5.02
CA PRO A 297 -29.20 -18.55 4.30
C PRO A 297 -29.17 -17.06 4.70
N TRP A 298 -28.58 -16.74 5.84
CA TRP A 298 -28.38 -15.36 6.30
C TRP A 298 -27.63 -14.49 5.29
N PHE A 299 -26.70 -15.08 4.54
CA PHE A 299 -25.84 -14.39 3.57
C PHE A 299 -26.42 -14.32 2.14
N SER A 300 -27.68 -14.76 1.93
CA SER A 300 -28.35 -14.66 0.62
C SER A 300 -28.73 -13.23 0.24
N HIS A 301 -28.77 -12.32 1.19
CA HIS A 301 -29.14 -10.92 1.01
C HIS A 301 -27.98 -9.93 1.29
N GLY A 302 -26.75 -10.42 1.36
CA GLY A 302 -25.55 -9.60 1.51
C GLY A 302 -24.96 -9.60 2.92
N ILE A 303 -24.63 -8.42 3.45
CA ILE A 303 -23.96 -8.26 4.74
C ILE A 303 -24.93 -8.60 5.89
N VAL A 304 -24.42 -9.38 6.85
CA VAL A 304 -25.10 -9.70 8.10
C VAL A 304 -24.48 -8.85 9.21
N THR A 305 -25.31 -8.13 9.97
CA THR A 305 -24.89 -7.29 11.09
C THR A 305 -25.26 -7.89 12.41
N ALA A 306 -24.38 -7.77 13.41
CA ALA A 306 -24.67 -8.10 14.80
C ALA A 306 -24.49 -6.85 15.66
N THR A 307 -25.51 -6.52 16.46
CA THR A 307 -25.53 -5.38 17.38
C THR A 307 -25.93 -5.83 18.79
N ALA A 308 -25.35 -5.19 19.82
CA ALA A 308 -25.66 -5.45 21.22
C ALA A 308 -25.44 -4.20 22.08
N GLU A 309 -26.02 -4.17 23.28
CA GLU A 309 -25.75 -3.14 24.29
C GLU A 309 -24.42 -3.36 25.03
N THR A 310 -23.99 -4.61 25.14
CA THR A 310 -22.71 -5.03 25.72
C THR A 310 -21.75 -5.49 24.63
N PRO A 311 -20.42 -5.52 24.88
CA PRO A 311 -19.48 -6.00 23.89
C PRO A 311 -19.83 -7.39 23.33
N ILE A 312 -19.77 -7.55 22.02
CA ILE A 312 -20.00 -8.83 21.35
C ILE A 312 -18.71 -9.65 21.40
N ARG A 313 -18.81 -10.85 21.95
CA ARG A 313 -17.73 -11.81 21.91
C ARG A 313 -17.72 -12.51 20.54
N VAL A 314 -16.62 -12.33 19.81
CA VAL A 314 -16.36 -13.00 18.53
C VAL A 314 -15.30 -14.07 18.75
N ALA A 315 -15.67 -15.34 18.48
CA ALA A 315 -14.77 -16.48 18.59
C ALA A 315 -14.50 -17.07 17.21
N PHE A 316 -13.22 -17.35 16.93
CA PHE A 316 -12.72 -17.85 15.66
C PHE A 316 -12.38 -19.34 15.72
N ALA A 317 -12.25 -19.98 14.56
CA ALA A 317 -11.98 -21.41 14.44
C ALA A 317 -10.63 -21.85 15.03
N ASP A 318 -9.65 -20.93 15.13
CA ASP A 318 -8.35 -21.18 15.77
C ASP A 318 -8.38 -21.20 17.30
N GLY A 319 -9.58 -21.03 17.90
CA GLY A 319 -9.80 -21.00 19.35
C GLY A 319 -9.60 -19.63 19.99
N THR A 320 -9.16 -18.61 19.24
CA THR A 320 -9.07 -17.23 19.75
C THR A 320 -10.46 -16.61 19.86
N ALA A 321 -10.64 -15.74 20.85
CA ALA A 321 -11.89 -15.01 21.02
C ALA A 321 -11.63 -13.69 21.76
N TYR A 322 -12.27 -12.63 21.28
CA TYR A 322 -12.18 -11.29 21.86
C TYR A 322 -13.56 -10.65 21.96
N GLN A 323 -13.69 -9.62 22.76
CA GLN A 323 -14.91 -8.83 22.92
C GLN A 323 -14.78 -7.52 22.13
N TYR A 324 -15.83 -7.15 21.40
CA TYR A 324 -15.83 -5.96 20.54
C TYR A 324 -17.04 -5.10 20.83
N GLU A 325 -16.82 -3.80 21.02
CA GLU A 325 -17.86 -2.79 21.03
C GLU A 325 -18.26 -2.40 19.61
N GLY A 326 -19.40 -1.74 19.45
CA GLY A 326 -19.91 -1.31 18.15
C GLY A 326 -20.63 -2.43 17.39
N THR A 327 -20.57 -2.38 16.07
CA THR A 327 -21.25 -3.33 15.19
C THR A 327 -20.26 -4.36 14.64
N ILE A 328 -20.65 -5.62 14.59
CA ILE A 328 -19.94 -6.66 13.85
C ILE A 328 -20.68 -6.89 12.53
N GLU A 329 -20.00 -6.67 11.42
CA GLU A 329 -20.50 -6.99 10.09
C GLU A 329 -19.79 -8.25 9.57
N LEU A 330 -20.56 -9.12 8.93
CA LEU A 330 -20.05 -10.35 8.31
C LEU A 330 -20.52 -10.35 6.84
N GLU A 331 -19.60 -10.53 5.94
CA GLU A 331 -19.85 -10.64 4.51
C GLU A 331 -19.32 -11.97 3.99
N ARG A 332 -20.13 -12.66 3.21
CA ARG A 332 -19.68 -13.88 2.53
C ARG A 332 -18.66 -13.53 1.44
N ARG A 333 -17.52 -14.24 1.46
CA ARG A 333 -16.45 -14.12 0.48
C ARG A 333 -16.24 -15.47 -0.21
N GLY A 334 -16.51 -15.51 -1.50
CA GLY A 334 -16.45 -16.79 -2.23
C GLY A 334 -17.45 -17.85 -1.71
N ALA A 335 -17.03 -19.12 -1.73
CA ALA A 335 -17.93 -20.23 -1.42
C ALA A 335 -17.99 -20.61 0.07
N ASP A 336 -16.90 -20.43 0.83
CA ASP A 336 -16.75 -21.04 2.16
C ASP A 336 -16.11 -20.13 3.22
N SER A 337 -16.03 -18.81 2.97
CA SER A 337 -15.39 -17.88 3.88
C SER A 337 -16.20 -16.59 4.11
N LEU A 338 -15.94 -15.95 5.27
CA LEU A 338 -16.55 -14.73 5.75
C LEU A 338 -15.47 -13.67 6.01
N ALA A 339 -15.63 -12.47 5.50
CA ALA A 339 -14.95 -11.29 6.05
C ALA A 339 -15.71 -10.83 7.30
N VAL A 340 -14.98 -10.46 8.34
CA VAL A 340 -15.56 -10.00 9.61
C VAL A 340 -15.03 -8.61 9.91
N ILE A 341 -15.92 -7.64 9.94
CA ILE A 341 -15.59 -6.24 10.16
C ILE A 341 -16.17 -5.78 11.50
N ASN A 342 -15.36 -5.13 12.30
CA ASN A 342 -15.84 -4.41 13.47
C ASN A 342 -15.91 -2.91 13.12
N GLU A 343 -17.09 -2.33 13.21
CA GLU A 343 -17.32 -0.90 12.97
C GLU A 343 -17.68 -0.19 14.28
N LEU A 344 -16.88 0.84 14.64
CA LEU A 344 -17.05 1.58 15.88
C LEU A 344 -16.47 3.00 15.75
N SER A 345 -16.76 3.90 16.73
CA SER A 345 -16.16 5.24 16.72
C SER A 345 -14.63 5.17 16.88
N LEU A 346 -13.93 6.16 16.34
CA LEU A 346 -12.46 6.23 16.42
C LEU A 346 -11.94 6.13 17.86
N GLU A 347 -12.53 6.88 18.79
CA GLU A 347 -12.06 6.88 20.19
C GLU A 347 -12.28 5.50 20.86
N ARG A 348 -13.37 4.78 20.54
CA ARG A 348 -13.58 3.41 21.00
C ARG A 348 -12.57 2.43 20.38
N TYR A 349 -12.23 2.62 19.11
CA TYR A 349 -11.16 1.84 18.47
C TYR A 349 -9.82 2.02 19.21
N LEU A 350 -9.47 3.26 19.59
CA LEU A 350 -8.23 3.53 20.31
C LEU A 350 -8.18 2.88 21.70
N LEU A 351 -9.33 2.71 22.38
CA LEU A 351 -9.39 1.95 23.65
C LEU A 351 -8.99 0.46 23.45
N GLY A 352 -9.20 -0.08 22.26
CA GLY A 352 -8.76 -1.43 21.90
C GLY A 352 -7.35 -1.48 21.29
N VAL A 353 -6.75 -0.35 20.93
CA VAL A 353 -5.39 -0.29 20.36
C VAL A 353 -4.34 0.05 21.41
N VAL A 354 -4.52 1.15 22.13
CA VAL A 354 -3.50 1.71 23.04
C VAL A 354 -3.00 0.71 24.07
N PRO A 355 -3.85 -0.03 24.81
CA PRO A 355 -3.38 -0.97 25.83
C PRO A 355 -2.76 -2.26 25.25
N HIS A 356 -3.02 -2.57 23.97
CA HIS A 356 -2.46 -3.74 23.30
C HIS A 356 -1.15 -3.44 22.57
N GLU A 357 -0.94 -2.18 22.20
CA GLU A 357 0.31 -1.72 21.58
C GLU A 357 1.37 -1.33 22.61
N MET A 358 0.97 -0.62 23.68
CA MET A 358 1.90 -0.14 24.70
C MET A 358 1.51 -0.65 26.09
N PRO A 359 2.44 -1.27 26.86
CA PRO A 359 2.15 -1.66 28.22
C PRO A 359 1.69 -0.48 29.07
N THR A 360 0.57 -0.62 29.77
CA THR A 360 -0.02 0.44 30.60
C THR A 360 0.85 0.87 31.77
N SER A 361 1.80 -0.01 32.16
CA SER A 361 2.85 0.30 33.15
C SER A 361 3.87 1.34 32.66
N PHE A 362 3.80 1.78 31.39
CA PHE A 362 4.68 2.84 30.88
C PHE A 362 4.25 4.24 31.35
N GLY A 363 3.06 4.35 31.94
CA GLY A 363 2.54 5.56 32.58
C GLY A 363 1.71 6.44 31.64
N GLN A 364 0.94 7.34 32.25
CA GLN A 364 -0.09 8.16 31.59
C GLN A 364 0.45 8.91 30.37
N THR A 365 1.54 9.67 30.55
CA THR A 365 2.09 10.53 29.47
C THR A 365 2.61 9.73 28.26
N ALA A 366 3.19 8.55 28.50
CA ALA A 366 3.63 7.67 27.40
C ALA A 366 2.42 7.13 26.63
N LEU A 367 1.35 6.74 27.33
CA LEU A 367 0.09 6.30 26.72
C LEU A 367 -0.63 7.44 25.99
N GLU A 368 -0.56 8.67 26.47
CA GLU A 368 -1.07 9.84 25.75
C GLU A 368 -0.33 10.06 24.43
N ALA A 369 1.01 9.96 24.44
CA ALA A 369 1.80 10.03 23.20
C ALA A 369 1.47 8.89 22.24
N GLN A 370 1.24 7.66 22.75
CA GLN A 370 0.79 6.53 21.96
C GLN A 370 -0.61 6.76 21.37
N ALA A 371 -1.55 7.32 22.14
CA ALA A 371 -2.91 7.61 21.68
C ALA A 371 -2.93 8.65 20.55
N ILE A 372 -2.15 9.74 20.68
CA ILE A 372 -1.99 10.76 19.63
C ILE A 372 -1.38 10.12 18.36
N THR A 373 -0.35 9.29 18.53
CA THR A 373 0.30 8.60 17.43
C THR A 373 -0.64 7.61 16.73
N ALA A 374 -1.37 6.79 17.51
CA ALA A 374 -2.32 5.82 16.98
C ALA A 374 -3.50 6.48 16.26
N ARG A 375 -4.00 7.61 16.80
CA ARG A 375 -5.08 8.39 16.18
C ARG A 375 -4.64 9.01 14.86
N SER A 376 -3.46 9.61 14.81
CA SER A 376 -2.91 10.16 13.56
C SER A 376 -2.65 9.09 12.50
N TYR A 377 -2.21 7.90 12.91
CA TYR A 377 -2.10 6.75 12.02
C TYR A 377 -3.47 6.32 11.49
N ALA A 378 -4.46 6.11 12.37
CA ALA A 378 -5.82 5.72 12.00
C ALA A 378 -6.47 6.72 11.04
N TYR A 379 -6.27 8.03 11.27
CA TYR A 379 -6.71 9.10 10.37
C TYR A 379 -6.17 8.89 8.95
N ASN A 380 -4.87 8.69 8.82
CA ASN A 380 -4.25 8.48 7.50
C ASN A 380 -4.72 7.17 6.85
N GLN A 381 -4.95 6.10 7.63
CA GLN A 381 -5.45 4.82 7.09
C GLN A 381 -6.91 4.91 6.62
N PHE A 382 -7.73 5.70 7.28
CA PHE A 382 -9.10 5.98 6.83
C PHE A 382 -9.11 6.53 5.40
N TYR A 383 -8.32 7.59 5.15
CA TYR A 383 -8.24 8.20 3.81
C TYR A 383 -7.45 7.36 2.80
N ALA A 384 -6.52 6.52 3.26
CA ALA A 384 -5.81 5.58 2.37
C ALA A 384 -6.71 4.44 1.87
N ASN A 385 -7.76 4.09 2.63
CA ASN A 385 -8.78 3.09 2.28
C ASN A 385 -8.19 1.76 1.74
N THR A 386 -7.01 1.38 2.24
CA THR A 386 -6.18 0.29 1.68
C THR A 386 -6.88 -1.07 1.66
N TYR A 387 -7.80 -1.29 2.59
CA TYR A 387 -8.57 -2.53 2.70
C TYR A 387 -10.01 -2.40 2.18
N CYS A 388 -10.26 -1.46 1.27
CA CYS A 388 -11.59 -1.19 0.70
C CYS A 388 -12.21 -2.43 0.04
N ALA A 389 -11.40 -3.32 -0.54
CA ALA A 389 -11.86 -4.60 -1.08
C ALA A 389 -12.46 -5.56 -0.02
N TYR A 390 -12.21 -5.33 1.25
CA TYR A 390 -12.87 -5.99 2.38
C TYR A 390 -13.89 -5.10 3.09
N GLY A 391 -14.05 -3.85 2.66
CA GLY A 391 -14.89 -2.89 3.35
C GLY A 391 -14.30 -2.38 4.66
N ALA A 392 -12.96 -2.32 4.77
CA ALA A 392 -12.26 -1.93 5.99
C ALA A 392 -11.19 -0.86 5.73
N HIS A 393 -10.82 -0.12 6.77
CA HIS A 393 -9.74 0.86 6.74
C HIS A 393 -8.41 0.26 7.22
N VAL A 394 -8.46 -0.65 8.19
CA VAL A 394 -7.32 -1.28 8.86
C VAL A 394 -7.58 -2.75 9.14
N THR A 395 -6.52 -3.49 9.44
CA THR A 395 -6.61 -4.83 10.05
C THR A 395 -6.32 -4.75 11.55
N ASP A 396 -6.68 -5.79 12.29
CA ASP A 396 -6.40 -5.94 13.73
C ASP A 396 -4.98 -6.47 14.03
N THR A 397 -4.11 -6.56 13.03
CA THR A 397 -2.78 -7.16 13.11
C THR A 397 -1.66 -6.12 13.03
N THR A 398 -0.41 -6.56 13.20
CA THR A 398 0.79 -5.72 13.01
C THR A 398 0.98 -5.20 11.58
N ALA A 399 0.15 -5.59 10.63
CA ALA A 399 0.10 -4.97 9.29
C ALA A 399 -0.49 -3.56 9.34
N SER A 400 -1.34 -3.28 10.32
CA SER A 400 -1.88 -1.95 10.65
C SER A 400 -1.53 -1.60 12.10
N GLN A 401 -2.45 -1.84 13.05
CA GLN A 401 -2.27 -1.67 14.49
C GLN A 401 -2.85 -2.88 15.23
N VAL A 402 -2.18 -3.34 16.28
CA VAL A 402 -2.72 -4.44 17.09
C VAL A 402 -3.99 -3.98 17.78
N TYR A 403 -5.11 -4.57 17.39
CA TYR A 403 -6.43 -4.31 17.93
C TYR A 403 -7.09 -5.62 18.39
N LEU A 404 -7.20 -5.82 19.68
CA LEU A 404 -7.78 -7.03 20.25
C LEU A 404 -9.17 -6.79 20.87
N GLY A 405 -9.89 -5.80 20.34
CA GLY A 405 -11.22 -5.44 20.78
C GLY A 405 -11.24 -4.66 22.09
N TYR A 406 -12.35 -4.75 22.81
CA TYR A 406 -12.56 -4.04 24.06
C TYR A 406 -11.60 -4.53 25.15
N ALA A 407 -10.94 -3.57 25.82
CA ALA A 407 -10.11 -3.81 26.97
C ALA A 407 -10.53 -2.85 28.10
N GLU A 408 -10.93 -3.42 29.22
CA GLU A 408 -11.20 -2.64 30.43
C GLU A 408 -9.87 -2.22 31.06
N ASN A 409 -9.39 -1.00 30.71
CA ASN A 409 -8.15 -0.47 31.23
C ASN A 409 -8.29 1.02 31.51
N GLU A 410 -8.38 1.37 32.79
CA GLU A 410 -8.63 2.75 33.23
C GLU A 410 -7.51 3.71 32.79
N THR A 411 -6.24 3.30 32.90
CA THR A 411 -5.11 4.18 32.53
C THR A 411 -5.09 4.48 31.03
N ALA A 412 -5.33 3.46 30.19
CA ALA A 412 -5.44 3.68 28.75
C ALA A 412 -6.67 4.54 28.39
N ALA A 413 -7.81 4.30 29.06
CA ALA A 413 -9.02 5.10 28.86
C ALA A 413 -8.81 6.58 29.23
N GLN A 414 -8.11 6.85 30.31
CA GLN A 414 -7.75 8.22 30.70
C GLN A 414 -6.83 8.87 29.67
N ALA A 415 -5.84 8.16 29.13
CA ALA A 415 -4.93 8.66 28.12
C ALA A 415 -5.64 9.00 26.80
N VAL A 416 -6.51 8.10 26.32
CA VAL A 416 -7.32 8.33 25.11
C VAL A 416 -8.22 9.54 25.31
N LYS A 417 -8.93 9.62 26.44
CA LYS A 417 -9.83 10.73 26.77
C LYS A 417 -9.08 12.07 26.91
N ALA A 418 -7.92 12.09 27.58
CA ALA A 418 -7.12 13.30 27.77
C ALA A 418 -6.59 13.88 26.44
N THR A 419 -6.48 13.06 25.41
CA THR A 419 -5.99 13.41 24.08
C THR A 419 -7.07 13.33 23.00
N GLU A 420 -8.36 13.31 23.37
CA GLU A 420 -9.49 13.16 22.45
C GLU A 420 -9.43 14.17 21.30
N GLY A 421 -9.48 13.67 20.06
CA GLY A 421 -9.38 14.43 18.83
C GLY A 421 -7.99 15.02 18.54
N MET A 422 -6.97 14.79 19.38
CA MET A 422 -5.62 15.34 19.16
C MET A 422 -4.82 14.46 18.20
N CYS A 423 -4.24 15.11 17.17
CA CYS A 423 -3.37 14.48 16.18
C CYS A 423 -2.03 15.21 16.10
N ALA A 424 -1.00 14.50 15.58
CA ALA A 424 0.23 15.13 15.13
C ALA A 424 -0.03 15.80 13.77
N VAL A 425 0.26 17.11 13.66
CA VAL A 425 -0.05 17.91 12.47
C VAL A 425 1.25 18.48 11.90
N THR A 426 1.40 18.44 10.59
CA THR A 426 2.55 19.01 9.87
C THR A 426 2.48 20.54 9.80
N LYS A 427 3.54 21.18 9.34
CA LYS A 427 3.58 22.62 9.11
C LYS A 427 2.53 23.12 8.10
N THR A 428 2.05 22.25 7.23
CA THR A 428 1.01 22.59 6.24
C THR A 428 -0.41 22.40 6.75
N GLY A 429 -0.59 21.95 8.00
CA GLY A 429 -1.90 21.68 8.58
C GLY A 429 -2.43 20.27 8.36
N ALA A 430 -1.75 19.45 7.55
CA ALA A 430 -2.17 18.06 7.32
C ALA A 430 -1.80 17.16 8.52
N VAL A 431 -2.64 16.17 8.81
CA VAL A 431 -2.32 15.15 9.83
C VAL A 431 -1.11 14.35 9.38
N ALA A 432 -0.11 14.25 10.23
CA ALA A 432 1.12 13.54 9.95
C ALA A 432 0.87 12.02 9.91
N GLN A 433 1.49 11.35 8.95
CA GLN A 433 1.55 9.91 8.95
C GLN A 433 2.53 9.46 10.04
N THR A 434 2.02 8.80 11.07
CA THR A 434 2.79 8.42 12.25
C THR A 434 2.90 6.91 12.34
N TYR A 435 4.13 6.45 12.57
CA TYR A 435 4.43 5.04 12.82
C TYR A 435 5.02 4.89 14.20
N PHE A 436 4.98 3.69 14.74
CA PHE A 436 5.56 3.39 16.05
C PHE A 436 6.07 1.94 16.09
N TYR A 437 6.96 1.67 17.02
CA TYR A 437 7.57 0.37 17.20
C TYR A 437 8.05 0.20 18.63
N SER A 438 8.32 -1.04 19.05
CA SER A 438 8.60 -1.36 20.44
C SER A 438 9.83 -0.66 21.00
N THR A 439 11.00 -0.85 20.37
CA THR A 439 12.29 -0.47 20.97
C THR A 439 13.27 0.01 19.93
N SER A 440 13.89 1.17 20.12
CA SER A 440 15.02 1.62 19.32
C SER A 440 16.35 1.00 19.82
N CYS A 441 17.32 0.91 18.92
CA CYS A 441 18.68 0.52 19.27
C CYS A 441 19.57 1.69 19.73
N GLY A 442 18.97 2.89 19.83
CA GLY A 442 19.65 4.18 19.98
C GLY A 442 19.62 5.02 18.69
N PHE A 443 19.12 4.42 17.60
CA PHE A 443 18.90 5.08 16.31
C PHE A 443 17.53 4.70 15.75
N GLY A 444 16.93 5.62 15.00
CA GLY A 444 15.78 5.38 14.16
C GLY A 444 16.14 5.28 12.69
N ALA A 445 15.18 4.89 11.86
CA ALA A 445 15.29 4.84 10.40
C ALA A 445 14.41 5.89 9.73
N GLY A 446 14.78 6.32 8.54
CA GLY A 446 13.90 7.07 7.65
C GLY A 446 12.87 6.17 6.98
N SER A 447 11.66 6.70 6.73
CA SER A 447 10.61 5.91 6.07
C SER A 447 11.02 5.38 4.69
N GLN A 448 11.79 6.16 3.93
CA GLN A 448 12.35 5.76 2.63
C GLN A 448 13.41 4.63 2.73
N GLU A 449 14.00 4.42 3.91
CA GLU A 449 14.98 3.36 4.15
C GLU A 449 14.31 2.01 4.43
N VAL A 450 13.07 2.04 4.94
CA VAL A 450 12.30 0.85 5.33
C VAL A 450 11.35 0.43 4.23
N TRP A 451 10.52 1.36 3.72
CA TRP A 451 9.49 1.07 2.73
C TRP A 451 9.92 1.46 1.33
N SER A 452 10.51 0.50 0.62
CA SER A 452 10.83 0.58 -0.80
C SER A 452 10.07 -0.52 -1.53
N LYS A 453 9.33 -0.18 -2.58
CA LYS A 453 8.52 -1.14 -3.35
C LYS A 453 9.38 -2.18 -4.08
N ASP A 454 10.53 -1.75 -4.61
CA ASP A 454 11.40 -2.53 -5.49
C ASP A 454 12.83 -2.69 -4.96
N GLY A 455 13.10 -2.22 -3.74
CA GLY A 455 14.44 -2.18 -3.17
C GLY A 455 15.38 -1.18 -3.84
N SER A 456 14.85 -0.22 -4.62
CA SER A 456 15.65 0.86 -5.22
C SER A 456 16.04 1.94 -4.22
N PHE A 457 15.20 2.14 -3.19
CA PHE A 457 15.35 3.20 -2.17
C PHE A 457 15.48 4.60 -2.78
N SER A 458 14.79 4.85 -3.89
CA SER A 458 14.85 6.11 -4.65
C SER A 458 13.91 7.19 -4.11
N GLY A 459 12.97 6.83 -3.23
CA GLY A 459 11.97 7.75 -2.67
C GLY A 459 12.58 8.83 -1.77
N ARG A 460 12.00 10.02 -1.81
CA ARG A 460 12.26 11.06 -0.79
C ARG A 460 11.34 10.79 0.40
N GLY A 461 11.89 10.41 1.54
CA GLY A 461 11.11 10.25 2.77
C GLY A 461 10.46 11.58 3.22
N LYS A 462 9.42 11.47 4.03
CA LYS A 462 8.78 12.65 4.64
C LYS A 462 9.76 13.32 5.60
N SER A 463 9.79 14.65 5.63
CA SER A 463 10.76 15.44 6.41
C SER A 463 10.72 15.15 7.90
N TYR A 464 9.59 14.72 8.42
CA TYR A 464 9.38 14.36 9.82
C TYR A 464 9.54 12.85 10.12
N LEU A 465 9.87 12.02 9.12
CA LEU A 465 10.14 10.58 9.23
C LEU A 465 11.56 10.25 8.73
N GLN A 466 12.53 10.96 9.25
CA GLN A 466 13.95 10.76 8.94
C GLN A 466 14.65 9.96 10.04
N ALA A 467 15.78 9.36 9.70
CA ALA A 467 16.63 8.71 10.69
C ALA A 467 17.08 9.71 11.77
N GLN A 468 17.04 9.29 13.03
CA GLN A 468 17.39 10.11 14.18
C GLN A 468 18.26 9.34 15.17
N THR A 469 18.96 10.08 16.04
CA THR A 469 19.75 9.54 17.16
C THR A 469 18.98 9.73 18.47
N TYR A 470 18.85 8.67 19.26
CA TYR A 470 18.14 8.64 20.54
C TYR A 470 19.10 8.36 21.70
N GLY A 471 20.08 9.26 21.85
CA GLY A 471 21.12 9.19 22.86
C GLY A 471 22.24 10.21 22.58
N ASP A 472 23.20 10.31 23.49
CA ASP A 472 24.37 11.19 23.34
C ASP A 472 25.53 10.43 22.69
N PHE A 473 25.42 10.19 21.38
CA PHE A 473 26.47 9.56 20.56
C PHE A 473 26.26 9.87 19.07
N ALA A 474 27.38 9.86 18.33
CA ALA A 474 27.36 9.99 16.88
C ALA A 474 27.09 8.62 16.21
N PRO A 475 26.47 8.59 15.02
CA PRO A 475 26.34 7.36 14.23
C PRO A 475 27.72 6.83 13.81
N PRO A 476 27.99 5.52 14.01
CA PRO A 476 29.13 4.83 13.43
C PRO A 476 29.21 4.99 11.92
N GLN A 477 30.41 4.96 11.35
CA GLN A 477 30.64 5.18 9.92
C GLN A 477 31.13 3.92 9.19
N THR A 478 31.72 2.96 9.92
CA THR A 478 32.25 1.71 9.36
C THR A 478 31.53 0.49 9.95
N GLU A 479 31.64 -0.66 9.28
CA GLU A 479 31.06 -1.91 9.78
C GLU A 479 31.70 -2.36 11.11
N GLU A 480 33.00 -2.09 11.31
CA GLU A 480 33.72 -2.35 12.56
C GLU A 480 33.19 -1.48 13.69
N GLU A 481 32.92 -0.20 13.44
CA GLU A 481 32.33 0.72 14.41
C GLU A 481 30.90 0.34 14.74
N TRP A 482 30.08 -0.07 13.74
CA TRP A 482 28.74 -0.61 13.97
C TRP A 482 28.78 -1.88 14.81
N LEU A 483 29.69 -2.79 14.51
CA LEU A 483 29.87 -4.01 15.31
C LEU A 483 30.22 -3.68 16.75
N ALA A 484 31.18 -2.78 16.96
CA ALA A 484 31.60 -2.33 18.29
C ALA A 484 30.44 -1.66 19.04
N PHE A 485 29.66 -0.83 18.37
CA PHE A 485 28.49 -0.17 18.96
C PHE A 485 27.43 -1.17 19.47
N TRP A 486 27.08 -2.18 18.70
CA TRP A 486 26.09 -3.17 19.14
C TRP A 486 26.65 -4.24 20.08
N GLN A 487 27.96 -4.42 20.12
CA GLN A 487 28.61 -5.23 21.16
C GLN A 487 28.67 -4.52 22.51
N ASP A 488 28.57 -3.20 22.54
CA ASP A 488 28.54 -2.41 23.79
C ASP A 488 27.14 -2.44 24.42
N TRP A 489 26.92 -3.40 25.29
CA TRP A 489 25.64 -3.58 26.01
C TRP A 489 25.44 -2.56 27.14
N LYS A 490 26.44 -1.73 27.45
CA LYS A 490 26.39 -0.67 28.46
C LYS A 490 26.08 0.70 27.85
N LYS A 491 26.09 0.83 26.51
CA LYS A 491 25.80 2.07 25.81
C LYS A 491 24.44 2.61 26.23
N GLN A 492 24.39 3.88 26.58
CA GLN A 492 23.16 4.53 27.04
C GLN A 492 22.41 5.18 25.88
N GLY A 493 21.09 5.05 25.88
CA GLY A 493 20.15 5.66 24.95
C GLY A 493 18.77 5.63 25.58
N TYR A 494 17.77 6.24 24.95
CA TYR A 494 16.42 6.34 25.53
C TYR A 494 15.81 4.98 25.88
N ASP A 495 16.06 3.98 25.07
CA ASP A 495 15.47 2.64 25.21
C ASP A 495 16.37 1.66 26.02
N MET A 496 17.40 2.14 26.68
CA MET A 496 18.43 1.29 27.34
C MET A 496 17.88 0.33 28.39
N ASN A 497 16.67 0.59 28.93
CA ASN A 497 15.99 -0.27 29.89
C ASN A 497 15.14 -1.37 29.23
N SER A 498 15.00 -1.38 27.90
CA SER A 498 14.31 -2.44 27.19
C SER A 498 15.20 -3.67 27.04
N PRO A 499 14.66 -4.89 27.24
CA PRO A 499 15.38 -6.13 26.92
C PRO A 499 15.81 -6.22 25.46
N TRP A 500 15.12 -5.52 24.56
CA TRP A 500 15.39 -5.49 23.13
C TRP A 500 16.45 -4.45 22.71
N TYR A 501 16.90 -3.60 23.62
CA TYR A 501 17.87 -2.55 23.32
C TYR A 501 19.17 -3.11 22.75
N ARG A 502 19.58 -4.31 23.20
CA ARG A 502 20.70 -5.08 22.64
C ARG A 502 20.32 -6.55 22.57
N TRP A 503 20.67 -7.17 21.45
CA TRP A 503 20.49 -8.61 21.27
C TRP A 503 21.67 -9.20 20.46
N LYS A 504 21.87 -10.50 20.58
CA LYS A 504 22.77 -11.27 19.73
C LYS A 504 22.24 -12.63 19.44
N VAL A 505 22.59 -13.15 18.28
CA VAL A 505 22.28 -14.51 17.87
C VAL A 505 23.48 -15.12 17.16
N TYR A 506 23.71 -16.41 17.38
CA TYR A 506 24.76 -17.17 16.76
C TYR A 506 24.19 -18.31 15.92
N PHE A 507 24.78 -18.48 14.75
CA PHE A 507 24.48 -19.57 13.84
C PHE A 507 25.79 -20.30 13.49
N SER A 508 25.80 -21.64 13.56
CA SER A 508 26.85 -22.37 12.85
C SER A 508 26.71 -22.17 11.35
N CYS A 509 27.80 -22.31 10.59
CA CYS A 509 27.73 -22.17 9.13
C CYS A 509 26.74 -23.15 8.49
N GLY A 510 26.61 -24.36 9.04
CA GLY A 510 25.61 -25.35 8.56
C GLY A 510 24.18 -24.87 8.79
N GLN A 511 23.85 -24.40 10.01
CA GLN A 511 22.53 -23.84 10.33
C GLN A 511 22.19 -22.64 9.42
N MET A 512 23.11 -21.69 9.25
CA MET A 512 22.87 -20.54 8.40
C MET A 512 22.68 -20.94 6.93
N THR A 513 23.49 -21.87 6.42
CA THR A 513 23.35 -22.38 5.05
C THR A 513 21.95 -23.00 4.82
N GLU A 514 21.50 -23.84 5.76
CA GLU A 514 20.17 -24.49 5.68
C GLU A 514 19.03 -23.44 5.71
N ILE A 515 19.11 -22.45 6.61
CA ILE A 515 18.12 -21.37 6.70
C ILE A 515 18.03 -20.64 5.36
N LEU A 516 19.18 -20.22 4.83
CA LEU A 516 19.25 -19.45 3.59
C LEU A 516 18.74 -20.26 2.37
N GLN A 517 19.03 -21.53 2.27
CA GLN A 517 18.51 -22.40 1.20
C GLN A 517 16.97 -22.46 1.20
N LYS A 518 16.33 -22.35 2.37
CA LYS A 518 14.87 -22.35 2.50
C LYS A 518 14.25 -20.96 2.27
N THR A 519 14.87 -19.94 2.80
CA THR A 519 14.27 -18.59 2.88
C THR A 519 14.52 -17.70 1.67
N LEU A 520 15.63 -17.91 0.95
CA LEU A 520 15.94 -17.12 -0.26
C LEU A 520 14.91 -17.32 -1.37
N ALA A 521 14.43 -18.55 -1.53
CA ALA A 521 13.41 -18.88 -2.53
C ALA A 521 12.03 -18.25 -2.22
N GLU A 522 11.76 -17.99 -0.92
CA GLU A 522 10.50 -17.39 -0.44
C GLU A 522 10.51 -15.86 -0.51
N SER A 523 11.66 -15.24 -0.81
CA SER A 523 11.83 -13.78 -0.73
C SER A 523 11.70 -13.09 -2.10
N ALA A 524 10.69 -12.25 -2.25
CA ALA A 524 10.49 -11.45 -3.48
C ALA A 524 11.60 -10.41 -3.72
N ASN A 525 12.30 -9.95 -2.66
CA ASN A 525 13.35 -8.94 -2.73
C ASN A 525 14.76 -9.57 -2.73
N CYS A 526 14.89 -10.76 -3.33
CA CYS A 526 16.14 -11.49 -3.43
C CYS A 526 16.54 -11.67 -4.90
N ARG A 527 17.77 -11.29 -5.23
CA ARG A 527 18.40 -11.62 -6.50
C ARG A 527 19.46 -12.69 -6.27
N ILE A 528 19.36 -13.80 -6.99
CA ILE A 528 20.30 -14.92 -6.92
C ILE A 528 21.11 -14.96 -8.21
N GLU A 529 22.43 -15.08 -8.07
CA GLU A 529 23.39 -15.30 -9.14
C GLU A 529 23.98 -16.71 -8.97
N GLY A 530 23.61 -17.61 -9.88
CA GLY A 530 23.93 -19.04 -9.82
C GLY A 530 22.67 -19.91 -9.84
N ASN A 531 22.85 -21.21 -9.59
CA ASN A 531 21.72 -22.13 -9.50
C ASN A 531 21.05 -22.04 -8.13
N GLN A 532 19.84 -21.50 -8.07
CA GLN A 532 19.06 -21.32 -6.83
C GLN A 532 18.92 -22.61 -6.01
N ASN A 533 18.83 -23.77 -6.67
CA ASN A 533 18.67 -25.07 -5.99
C ASN A 533 19.99 -25.70 -5.55
N ASP A 534 21.14 -25.13 -5.95
CA ASP A 534 22.48 -25.63 -5.61
C ASP A 534 23.51 -24.50 -5.51
N LEU A 535 23.33 -23.65 -4.51
CA LEU A 535 24.30 -22.59 -4.18
C LEU A 535 25.52 -23.12 -3.43
N GLY A 536 25.43 -24.32 -2.85
CA GLY A 536 26.47 -24.87 -1.99
C GLY A 536 26.43 -24.26 -0.59
N ARG A 537 27.58 -24.34 0.12
CA ARG A 537 27.73 -23.84 1.48
C ARG A 537 27.95 -22.33 1.48
N LEU A 538 27.43 -21.64 2.49
CA LEU A 538 27.74 -20.22 2.74
C LEU A 538 29.23 -20.04 3.03
N THR A 539 29.86 -19.08 2.35
CA THR A 539 31.28 -18.74 2.49
C THR A 539 31.51 -17.31 3.00
N GLY A 540 30.49 -16.44 2.85
CA GLY A 540 30.55 -15.05 3.34
C GLY A 540 29.18 -14.41 3.49
N ILE A 541 29.09 -13.42 4.38
CA ILE A 541 27.89 -12.63 4.63
C ILE A 541 28.29 -11.20 5.01
N ALA A 542 27.73 -10.19 4.32
CA ALA A 542 28.05 -8.80 4.55
C ALA A 542 26.84 -7.89 4.35
N VAL A 543 26.71 -6.87 5.18
CA VAL A 543 25.78 -5.75 4.92
C VAL A 543 26.49 -4.79 3.96
N THR A 544 25.93 -4.60 2.76
CA THR A 544 26.54 -3.79 1.69
C THR A 544 25.96 -2.39 1.60
N ARG A 545 24.76 -2.17 2.18
CA ARG A 545 24.12 -0.86 2.25
C ARG A 545 23.40 -0.67 3.57
N ARG A 546 23.63 0.50 4.19
CA ARG A 546 22.95 0.93 5.42
C ARG A 546 22.21 2.24 5.25
N GLY A 547 21.15 2.39 6.04
CA GLY A 547 20.50 3.66 6.30
C GLY A 547 21.32 4.52 7.27
N GLN A 548 20.96 5.79 7.38
CA GLN A 548 21.69 6.78 8.22
C GLN A 548 21.76 6.38 9.70
N GLY A 549 20.72 5.68 10.23
CA GLY A 549 20.70 5.14 11.60
C GLY A 549 21.32 3.74 11.73
N GLY A 550 21.97 3.22 10.70
CA GLY A 550 22.63 1.90 10.71
C GLY A 550 21.73 0.72 10.32
N LEU A 551 20.50 0.97 9.87
CA LEU A 551 19.60 -0.06 9.36
C LEU A 551 20.23 -0.82 8.19
N ALA A 552 20.24 -2.15 8.21
CA ALA A 552 20.68 -2.97 7.08
C ALA A 552 19.61 -2.91 5.97
N MET A 553 19.95 -2.30 4.84
CA MET A 553 19.07 -2.13 3.67
C MET A 553 19.38 -3.13 2.56
N GLU A 554 20.62 -3.59 2.48
CA GLU A 554 21.07 -4.60 1.54
C GLU A 554 22.05 -5.55 2.20
N LEU A 555 21.85 -6.85 1.99
CA LEU A 555 22.66 -7.94 2.51
C LEU A 555 23.17 -8.78 1.34
N GLN A 556 24.49 -8.98 1.28
CA GLN A 556 25.16 -9.87 0.33
C GLN A 556 25.52 -11.19 1.00
N LEU A 557 25.21 -12.29 0.34
CA LEU A 557 25.47 -13.65 0.76
C LEU A 557 26.30 -14.33 -0.32
N THR A 558 27.50 -14.80 0.03
CA THR A 558 28.41 -15.50 -0.87
C THR A 558 28.37 -16.99 -0.57
N PHE A 559 28.22 -17.81 -1.59
CA PHE A 559 28.20 -19.26 -1.50
C PHE A 559 29.33 -19.88 -2.32
N GLU A 560 29.57 -21.18 -2.17
CA GLU A 560 30.59 -21.90 -2.96
C GLU A 560 30.30 -21.86 -4.47
N LYS A 561 29.03 -21.76 -4.88
CA LYS A 561 28.58 -21.86 -6.27
C LYS A 561 27.73 -20.67 -6.74
N GLY A 562 27.71 -19.57 -6.02
CA GLY A 562 26.93 -18.41 -6.39
C GLY A 562 26.87 -17.35 -5.32
N MET A 563 25.99 -16.36 -5.56
CA MET A 563 25.78 -15.22 -4.67
C MET A 563 24.30 -14.88 -4.60
N ALA A 564 23.85 -14.33 -3.47
CA ALA A 564 22.52 -13.75 -3.33
C ALA A 564 22.61 -12.35 -2.74
N THR A 565 21.78 -11.45 -3.25
CA THR A 565 21.62 -10.10 -2.71
C THR A 565 20.17 -9.95 -2.25
N VAL A 566 19.98 -9.64 -0.96
CA VAL A 566 18.67 -9.45 -0.34
C VAL A 566 18.50 -7.97 -0.02
N LYS A 567 17.42 -7.36 -0.47
CA LYS A 567 17.11 -5.96 -0.24
C LYS A 567 15.88 -5.80 0.65
N THR A 568 15.78 -4.67 1.32
CA THR A 568 14.80 -4.28 2.35
C THR A 568 15.00 -4.94 3.72
N GLU A 569 14.77 -4.15 4.78
CA GLU A 569 14.98 -4.63 6.16
C GLU A 569 14.07 -5.81 6.50
N ASN A 570 12.82 -5.79 6.02
CA ASN A 570 11.86 -6.86 6.29
C ASN A 570 12.30 -8.18 5.62
N ALA A 571 12.74 -8.15 4.35
CA ALA A 571 13.24 -9.33 3.67
C ALA A 571 14.51 -9.88 4.35
N ILE A 572 15.45 -9.00 4.72
CA ILE A 572 16.69 -9.38 5.43
C ILE A 572 16.35 -10.07 6.76
N ARG A 573 15.45 -9.50 7.57
CA ARG A 573 15.01 -10.08 8.84
C ARG A 573 14.37 -11.47 8.68
N LYS A 574 13.53 -11.65 7.65
CA LYS A 574 12.87 -12.93 7.33
C LYS A 574 13.85 -13.98 6.80
N VAL A 575 14.73 -13.59 5.89
CA VAL A 575 15.75 -14.48 5.30
C VAL A 575 16.70 -15.04 6.37
N LEU A 576 17.04 -14.24 7.39
CA LEU A 576 17.86 -14.66 8.52
C LEU A 576 17.07 -15.27 9.69
N SER A 577 15.87 -15.81 9.43
CA SER A 577 14.97 -16.36 10.45
C SER A 577 15.56 -17.56 11.20
N PRO A 578 15.68 -17.53 12.55
CA PRO A 578 16.19 -18.65 13.33
C PRO A 578 15.33 -19.92 13.28
N THR A 579 14.06 -19.84 12.85
CA THR A 579 13.12 -20.98 12.85
C THR A 579 13.14 -21.84 11.59
N LYS A 580 13.67 -21.33 10.48
CA LYS A 580 13.66 -22.02 9.17
C LYS A 580 14.78 -23.08 9.05
N ARG A 581 14.96 -23.91 10.07
CA ARG A 581 15.98 -24.95 10.12
C ARG A 581 15.47 -26.29 10.67
N THR A 582 16.23 -27.36 10.40
CA THR A 582 16.03 -28.70 10.97
C THR A 582 17.29 -29.26 11.63
N LEU A 583 18.47 -28.71 11.31
CA LEU A 583 19.77 -29.20 11.82
C LEU A 583 20.17 -28.58 13.15
N GLY A 584 20.74 -29.38 14.04
CA GLY A 584 21.42 -28.97 15.25
C GLY A 584 20.51 -28.46 16.38
N GLU A 585 21.11 -27.93 17.41
CA GLU A 585 20.45 -27.37 18.57
C GLU A 585 19.64 -26.11 18.28
N PRO A 586 18.63 -25.79 19.11
CA PRO A 586 17.88 -24.54 18.99
C PRO A 586 18.79 -23.31 18.94
N ILE A 587 18.41 -22.36 18.06
CA ILE A 587 19.12 -21.08 17.96
C ILE A 587 18.55 -20.14 19.02
N TYR A 588 19.43 -19.69 19.91
CA TYR A 588 19.08 -18.81 21.02
C TYR A 588 19.39 -17.36 20.69
N LEU A 589 18.36 -16.51 20.74
CA LEU A 589 18.48 -15.06 20.68
C LEU A 589 18.66 -14.54 22.10
N GLN A 590 19.88 -14.08 22.42
CA GLN A 590 20.22 -13.49 23.71
C GLN A 590 19.81 -12.01 23.73
N ARG A 591 19.27 -11.55 24.86
CA ARG A 591 18.77 -10.18 25.03
C ARG A 591 19.39 -9.54 26.28
N LYS A 592 19.41 -8.21 26.31
CA LYS A 592 19.93 -7.45 27.44
C LYS A 592 19.07 -7.67 28.70
N GLY A 593 19.65 -8.25 29.73
CA GLY A 593 18.98 -8.39 31.03
C GLY A 593 17.72 -9.27 31.04
N ALA A 594 17.55 -10.15 30.06
CA ALA A 594 16.41 -11.06 29.96
C ALA A 594 16.85 -12.44 29.49
N GLU A 595 16.00 -13.45 29.73
CA GLU A 595 16.23 -14.81 29.26
C GLU A 595 16.33 -14.87 27.72
N ALA A 596 17.17 -15.80 27.25
CA ALA A 596 17.28 -16.06 25.84
C ALA A 596 15.99 -16.65 25.26
N MET A 597 15.65 -16.28 24.05
CA MET A 597 14.47 -16.76 23.33
C MET A 597 14.84 -17.73 22.22
N THR A 598 13.90 -18.57 21.85
CA THR A 598 13.93 -19.41 20.66
C THR A 598 12.65 -19.21 19.86
N GLY A 599 12.60 -19.71 18.62
CA GLY A 599 11.36 -19.70 17.85
C GLY A 599 11.03 -18.36 17.17
N ASN A 600 11.98 -17.44 17.03
CA ASN A 600 11.76 -16.18 16.35
C ASN A 600 11.62 -16.40 14.83
N ALA A 601 10.47 -16.06 14.27
CA ALA A 601 10.16 -16.19 12.84
C ALA A 601 10.95 -15.20 11.96
N MET A 602 11.54 -14.16 12.54
CA MET A 602 12.43 -13.19 11.91
C MET A 602 13.37 -12.58 12.95
N LEU A 603 14.40 -11.86 12.53
CA LEU A 603 15.21 -11.05 13.45
C LEU A 603 14.38 -9.94 14.09
N PRO A 604 14.69 -9.52 15.34
CA PRO A 604 13.92 -8.47 16.04
C PRO A 604 13.89 -7.14 15.29
N SER A 605 14.98 -6.78 14.61
CA SER A 605 15.12 -5.55 13.83
C SER A 605 16.12 -5.72 12.69
N GLY A 606 16.16 -4.76 11.78
CA GLY A 606 17.19 -4.64 10.74
C GLY A 606 18.47 -3.92 11.24
N PHE A 607 18.56 -3.54 12.51
CA PHE A 607 19.72 -2.85 13.08
C PHE A 607 20.69 -3.86 13.70
N PHE A 608 21.66 -4.33 12.90
CA PHE A 608 22.66 -5.30 13.34
C PHE A 608 23.95 -5.19 12.53
N ALA A 609 25.05 -5.73 13.08
CA ALA A 609 26.28 -6.02 12.34
C ALA A 609 26.58 -7.51 12.36
N VAL A 610 27.33 -7.94 11.36
CA VAL A 610 27.75 -9.31 11.15
C VAL A 610 29.17 -9.50 11.70
N LYS A 611 29.39 -10.57 12.44
CA LYS A 611 30.72 -11.07 12.80
C LYS A 611 30.88 -12.48 12.23
N GLU A 612 31.66 -12.60 11.18
CA GLU A 612 32.07 -13.90 10.64
C GLU A 612 33.09 -14.57 11.57
N MET A 613 32.93 -15.86 11.79
CA MET A 613 33.91 -16.70 12.48
C MET A 613 34.53 -17.66 11.50
N LYS A 614 35.85 -17.65 11.42
CA LYS A 614 36.64 -18.45 10.50
C LYS A 614 37.63 -19.33 11.26
N ASN A 615 37.93 -20.51 10.70
CA ASN A 615 38.98 -21.35 11.20
C ASN A 615 40.39 -20.87 10.75
N ALA A 616 41.44 -21.61 11.10
CA ALA A 616 42.82 -21.24 10.76
C ALA A 616 43.06 -21.17 9.24
N GLU A 617 42.30 -21.93 8.42
CA GLU A 617 42.38 -21.95 6.97
C GLU A 617 41.51 -20.86 6.32
N GLY A 618 40.92 -19.95 7.11
CA GLY A 618 40.06 -18.86 6.62
C GLY A 618 38.63 -19.29 6.24
N LYS A 619 38.24 -20.54 6.46
CA LYS A 619 36.90 -21.07 6.10
C LYS A 619 35.87 -20.64 7.14
N LEU A 620 34.70 -20.18 6.68
CA LEU A 620 33.59 -19.77 7.54
C LEU A 620 33.07 -20.98 8.37
N THR A 621 33.08 -20.82 9.70
CA THR A 621 32.59 -21.84 10.67
C THR A 621 31.28 -21.42 11.31
N GLY A 622 31.00 -20.13 11.39
CA GLY A 622 29.78 -19.59 11.97
C GLY A 622 29.61 -18.10 11.73
N VAL A 623 28.44 -17.61 12.06
CA VAL A 623 28.06 -16.20 11.96
C VAL A 623 27.43 -15.77 13.28
N ALA A 624 27.90 -14.69 13.87
CA ALA A 624 27.22 -14.02 14.96
C ALA A 624 26.65 -12.68 14.47
N LEU A 625 25.39 -12.43 14.77
CA LEU A 625 24.74 -11.14 14.54
C LEU A 625 24.62 -10.43 15.89
N TYR A 626 25.11 -9.20 15.95
CA TYR A 626 24.97 -8.30 17.08
C TYR A 626 24.08 -7.15 16.67
N GLY A 627 22.98 -6.95 17.38
CA GLY A 627 22.01 -5.92 17.01
C GLY A 627 21.32 -5.29 18.21
N GLY A 628 20.37 -4.44 17.90
CA GLY A 628 19.53 -3.78 18.89
C GLY A 628 18.20 -3.33 18.30
N GLY A 629 17.24 -3.08 19.19
CA GLY A 629 15.90 -2.67 18.82
C GLY A 629 14.96 -3.83 18.50
N ASN A 630 13.66 -3.50 18.44
CA ASN A 630 12.59 -4.40 18.06
C ASN A 630 11.54 -3.63 17.27
N GLY A 631 11.34 -3.98 16.00
CA GLY A 631 10.48 -3.32 15.04
C GLY A 631 11.24 -2.66 13.90
N HIS A 632 10.54 -1.89 13.08
CA HIS A 632 11.05 -1.28 11.84
C HIS A 632 11.92 -0.01 12.06
N GLY A 633 11.85 0.61 13.24
CA GLY A 633 12.69 1.76 13.58
C GLY A 633 12.21 3.12 13.09
N VAL A 634 11.03 3.25 12.48
CA VAL A 634 10.49 4.52 11.96
C VAL A 634 9.48 5.13 12.93
N GLY A 635 9.62 6.40 13.27
CA GLY A 635 8.72 7.15 14.15
C GLY A 635 8.91 6.86 15.64
N LEU A 636 7.83 6.74 16.41
CA LEU A 636 7.85 6.67 17.86
C LEU A 636 8.34 5.32 18.38
N SER A 637 9.41 5.33 19.20
CA SER A 637 9.78 4.17 20.02
C SER A 637 8.99 4.15 21.33
N GLN A 638 8.31 3.06 21.61
CA GLN A 638 7.46 2.92 22.80
C GLN A 638 8.28 2.98 24.10
N TYR A 639 9.42 2.26 24.17
CA TYR A 639 10.33 2.34 25.33
C TYR A 639 11.01 3.70 25.45
N GLY A 640 11.29 4.35 24.31
CA GLY A 640 11.81 5.71 24.32
C GLY A 640 10.78 6.75 24.77
N ALA A 641 9.52 6.59 24.40
CA ALA A 641 8.42 7.42 24.90
C ALA A 641 8.27 7.27 26.43
N LYS A 642 8.33 6.04 26.95
CA LYS A 642 8.39 5.79 28.39
C LYS A 642 9.54 6.55 29.06
N TYR A 643 10.77 6.43 28.53
CA TYR A 643 11.94 7.10 29.09
C TYR A 643 11.74 8.63 29.12
N LEU A 644 11.28 9.23 28.01
CA LEU A 644 11.04 10.67 27.94
C LEU A 644 9.97 11.13 28.91
N ALA A 645 8.88 10.36 29.07
CA ALA A 645 7.86 10.62 30.07
C ALA A 645 8.41 10.58 31.50
N GLU A 646 9.28 9.61 31.83
CA GLU A 646 9.99 9.51 33.12
C GLU A 646 10.97 10.69 33.32
N GLN A 647 11.45 11.35 32.26
CA GLN A 647 12.23 12.60 32.33
C GLN A 647 11.34 13.85 32.44
N GLY A 648 10.04 13.71 32.60
CA GLY A 648 9.10 14.82 32.77
C GLY A 648 8.68 15.51 31.47
N LYS A 649 8.92 14.88 30.28
CA LYS A 649 8.43 15.38 29.01
C LYS A 649 6.92 15.17 28.88
N THR A 650 6.24 16.16 28.32
CA THR A 650 4.82 16.04 27.94
C THR A 650 4.61 15.17 26.71
N ALA A 651 3.39 14.67 26.48
CA ALA A 651 3.05 13.91 25.28
C ALA A 651 3.38 14.70 23.99
N ALA A 652 3.10 16.00 23.96
CA ALA A 652 3.42 16.84 22.80
C ALA A 652 4.93 16.97 22.55
N GLU A 653 5.75 17.08 23.61
CA GLU A 653 7.21 17.09 23.46
C GLU A 653 7.75 15.73 23.00
N ILE A 654 7.14 14.62 23.44
CA ILE A 654 7.48 13.28 22.97
C ILE A 654 7.17 13.15 21.48
N ILE A 655 5.99 13.57 21.04
CA ILE A 655 5.61 13.59 19.62
C ILE A 655 6.61 14.43 18.80
N ALA A 656 6.94 15.64 19.25
CA ALA A 656 7.89 16.52 18.57
C ALA A 656 9.31 15.92 18.48
N CYS A 657 9.70 15.09 19.46
CA CYS A 657 10.97 14.37 19.44
C CYS A 657 11.04 13.32 18.33
N TYR A 658 9.98 12.52 18.17
CA TYR A 658 9.95 11.43 17.19
C TYR A 658 9.46 11.86 15.79
N PHE A 659 8.73 12.95 15.71
CA PHE A 659 8.20 13.54 14.47
C PHE A 659 8.58 15.02 14.38
N PRO A 660 9.88 15.31 14.14
CA PRO A 660 10.39 16.69 14.18
C PRO A 660 9.68 17.57 13.15
N GLY A 661 9.29 18.77 13.58
CA GLY A 661 8.57 19.73 12.75
C GLY A 661 7.07 19.52 12.68
N THR A 662 6.52 18.58 13.43
CA THR A 662 5.07 18.49 13.71
C THR A 662 4.71 19.15 15.03
N LYS A 663 3.43 19.41 15.23
CA LYS A 663 2.83 19.88 16.49
C LYS A 663 1.58 19.05 16.79
N VAL A 664 1.17 19.01 18.04
CA VAL A 664 -0.08 18.34 18.45
C VAL A 664 -1.20 19.35 18.43
N GLU A 665 -2.27 19.07 17.69
CA GLU A 665 -3.46 19.92 17.58
C GLU A 665 -4.73 19.06 17.65
N LYS A 666 -5.85 19.69 18.06
CA LYS A 666 -7.17 19.07 17.98
C LYS A 666 -7.66 19.21 16.53
N VAL A 667 -7.94 18.08 15.88
CA VAL A 667 -8.33 17.98 14.45
C VAL A 667 -9.73 17.38 14.33
N LEU A 668 -10.09 16.50 15.25
CA LEU A 668 -11.34 15.71 15.23
C LEU A 668 -12.28 16.12 16.37
#